data_b08ac446426de8645bc96a18d3cb73d6
#
_entry.id   b08ac446426de8645bc96a18d3cb73d6
#
_cell.length_a   1.000
_cell.length_b   1.000
_cell.length_c   1.000
_cell.angle_alpha   90.00
_cell.angle_beta   90.00
_cell.angle_gamma   90.00
#
_symmetry.space_group_name_H-M   'P 1'
#
loop_
_entity.id
_entity.type
_entity.pdbx_description
1 polymer ?
#
loop_
_entity_poly.entity_id
_entity_poly.type
_entity_poly.pdbx_seq_one_letter_code
_entity_poly.pdbx_strand_id
1 'polypeptide(L)'
;MTRFAALFLFCATPLFCQSNSGELRLRVTDPAGLAVKTTVQIVSEGNHYRSTLSTSDQGRLDVQRLSYGVYQLEITQSGFAPMSESVDIHSSIPTEHTIQLLLPTVSQSVTVSTDKTLINPDQAGSVNQIGSGQIENRLSSIPGRSLQDLVNSQPGWLYEGNAVLHPRGSEYQTQFVVDGIPLTDNRSPSFGPAIDADDVQSLTIYTAGIPAEYGRKMGGVVEVNTLQDSQPGFHGQLALSGGSFDTAGAAAQGQYAWGKNTFGASASGSMTDHYLNPVVPENFTNTGTLGDFAVNYDHELTSKDRLRFIVRHELSRYDIPNEQVQEAAGQVQTADNLETMGIASYEHTFSSAAVADFRTMVRDNAIGFNSNANSDPIEVFQQNFFREEYFKGTATIDRGRSEWKVGFESDNLFLNENFRYHITDDTQFNPNAPIDFSFLANRPDLEQSLFVQDQIRFKNWTVNAGLRWDHYQLLLNRQAVDPRFAVSRYFPSAGLVVHFSYDRVFQTPSFENILLSSSGAFASISQNFLPLPVEPSEGNYYEAGLTKIFDGKLKLDANYFRRLVANYADDNLIEDTDISFPIAFRKAVIYGAEAKIDLPDWRRFSGFVSYSYTVGQAWYPVTGGLFLGDDAQGLPPSSHFHDSQDQRNTVRGRLRYQLMPRLWVASGIQYDTGLPFEFEGTQQQALAEYGQQVIDRINFARGRIYPSFQVNASAGADVYQSDHVKTRFQIDGQNLTDVLDVIDFGGLFSGNAIGPSRSVALRLTTIF
;
A
#
# COMPACT_ATOMS: atom_id res chain seq x y z
N MET A 1 -35.30 -11.51 24.91
CA MET A 1 -36.18 -11.37 23.74
C MET A 1 -37.07 -10.16 23.97
N THR A 2 -37.26 -9.35 22.91
CA THR A 2 -38.12 -8.16 22.87
C THR A 2 -37.71 -6.97 23.73
N ARG A 3 -36.91 -6.05 23.13
CA ARG A 3 -36.95 -4.58 23.26
C ARG A 3 -35.70 -3.93 22.64
N PHE A 4 -35.58 -3.92 21.32
CA PHE A 4 -34.75 -2.97 20.57
C PHE A 4 -35.25 -2.91 19.12
N ALA A 5 -36.47 -2.47 18.97
CA ALA A 5 -37.05 -2.15 17.67
C ALA A 5 -37.86 -0.85 17.84
N ALA A 6 -37.18 0.26 18.02
CA ALA A 6 -37.72 1.60 17.85
C ALA A 6 -36.59 2.61 18.02
N LEU A 7 -36.07 3.13 16.97
CA LEU A 7 -35.60 4.49 16.70
C LEU A 7 -34.56 4.56 15.57
N PHE A 8 -34.97 4.18 14.37
CA PHE A 8 -34.27 4.61 13.16
C PHE A 8 -35.29 5.20 12.18
N LEU A 9 -35.97 6.24 12.61
CA LEU A 9 -36.62 7.19 11.74
C LEU A 9 -35.90 8.53 11.92
N PHE A 10 -34.62 8.57 11.50
CA PHE A 10 -33.95 9.85 11.33
C PHE A 10 -34.03 10.24 9.85
N CYS A 11 -34.40 11.48 9.64
CA CYS A 11 -34.58 12.16 8.35
C CYS A 11 -33.57 11.67 7.31
N ALA A 12 -34.07 11.03 6.27
CA ALA A 12 -33.30 10.72 5.06
C ALA A 12 -32.99 12.02 4.28
N THR A 13 -32.06 12.81 4.79
CA THR A 13 -31.27 13.69 3.93
C THR A 13 -30.21 12.80 3.30
N PRO A 14 -30.12 12.72 1.99
CA PRO A 14 -29.11 11.92 1.33
C PRO A 14 -27.72 12.47 1.69
N LEU A 15 -26.90 11.70 2.39
CA LEU A 15 -25.48 11.93 2.68
C LEU A 15 -24.65 11.01 1.78
N PHE A 16 -23.48 11.43 1.29
CA PHE A 16 -22.90 11.05 0.01
C PHE A 16 -21.36 10.82 0.03
N CYS A 17 -20.78 9.91 -0.81
CA CYS A 17 -19.38 9.43 -0.71
C CYS A 17 -18.57 9.22 -2.00
N GLN A 18 -17.23 9.39 -2.02
CA GLN A 18 -16.38 9.11 -3.20
C GLN A 18 -14.92 8.68 -2.93
N SER A 19 -14.27 8.07 -4.00
CA SER A 19 -12.84 7.80 -4.08
C SER A 19 -12.06 8.97 -4.72
N ASN A 20 -10.72 9.02 -4.58
CA ASN A 20 -9.86 9.99 -5.27
C ASN A 20 -9.46 9.52 -6.69
N SER A 21 -10.38 8.91 -7.38
CA SER A 21 -10.28 8.60 -8.81
C SER A 21 -11.45 9.21 -9.56
N GLY A 22 -11.24 9.53 -10.82
CA GLY A 22 -12.25 10.12 -11.68
C GLY A 22 -12.80 9.16 -12.71
N GLU A 23 -13.78 9.63 -13.46
CA GLU A 23 -14.39 8.93 -14.58
C GLU A 23 -14.40 9.85 -15.81
N LEU A 24 -14.02 9.28 -16.96
CA LEU A 24 -14.17 9.92 -18.26
C LEU A 24 -15.38 9.31 -18.98
N ARG A 25 -16.38 10.14 -19.32
CA ARG A 25 -17.51 9.79 -20.18
C ARG A 25 -17.29 10.44 -21.55
N LEU A 26 -16.72 9.68 -22.46
CA LEU A 26 -16.40 10.14 -23.80
C LEU A 26 -17.54 9.85 -24.79
N ARG A 27 -17.82 10.81 -25.66
CA ARG A 27 -18.68 10.62 -26.83
C ARG A 27 -17.92 11.00 -28.09
N VAL A 28 -17.89 10.09 -29.09
CA VAL A 28 -17.27 10.34 -30.38
C VAL A 28 -18.34 10.44 -31.47
N THR A 29 -18.30 11.53 -32.25
CA THR A 29 -19.26 11.81 -33.31
C THR A 29 -18.55 12.17 -34.60
N ASP A 30 -19.24 12.01 -35.74
CA ASP A 30 -18.84 12.56 -37.02
C ASP A 30 -19.17 14.07 -37.14
N PRO A 31 -18.81 14.75 -38.26
CA PRO A 31 -19.13 16.15 -38.47
C PRO A 31 -20.63 16.47 -38.50
N ALA A 32 -21.48 15.48 -38.75
CA ALA A 32 -22.94 15.61 -38.73
C ALA A 32 -23.56 15.35 -37.35
N GLY A 33 -22.73 14.99 -36.32
CA GLY A 33 -23.16 14.65 -34.97
C GLY A 33 -23.65 13.20 -34.81
N LEU A 34 -23.46 12.33 -35.82
CA LEU A 34 -23.77 10.92 -35.71
C LEU A 34 -22.71 10.18 -34.94
N ALA A 35 -23.12 9.17 -34.14
CA ALA A 35 -22.22 8.35 -33.33
C ALA A 35 -21.23 7.57 -34.21
N VAL A 36 -19.96 7.52 -33.77
CA VAL A 36 -18.90 6.76 -34.47
C VAL A 36 -18.33 5.72 -33.52
N LYS A 37 -18.36 4.45 -33.96
CA LYS A 37 -17.60 3.37 -33.30
C LYS A 37 -16.15 3.44 -33.75
N THR A 38 -15.25 3.66 -32.82
CA THR A 38 -13.81 3.83 -33.08
C THR A 38 -12.97 3.40 -31.89
N THR A 39 -11.70 3.23 -32.13
CA THR A 39 -10.70 2.95 -31.07
C THR A 39 -10.10 4.26 -30.58
N VAL A 40 -10.03 4.42 -29.28
CA VAL A 40 -9.45 5.56 -28.58
C VAL A 40 -8.24 5.08 -27.79
N GLN A 41 -7.07 5.64 -28.06
CA GLN A 41 -5.91 5.47 -27.22
C GLN A 41 -5.91 6.55 -26.15
N ILE A 42 -5.81 6.14 -24.88
CA ILE A 42 -5.81 7.02 -23.72
C ILE A 42 -4.47 6.91 -23.04
N VAL A 43 -3.74 8.02 -22.91
CA VAL A 43 -2.38 8.05 -22.41
C VAL A 43 -2.22 9.13 -21.34
N SER A 44 -1.64 8.78 -20.19
CA SER A 44 -1.15 9.73 -19.19
C SER A 44 0.23 9.28 -18.73
N GLU A 45 1.27 9.96 -19.18
CA GLU A 45 2.65 9.61 -18.84
C GLU A 45 2.93 9.85 -17.34
N GLY A 46 2.32 10.90 -16.74
CA GLY A 46 2.45 11.20 -15.31
C GLY A 46 1.82 10.15 -14.41
N ASN A 47 0.77 9.49 -14.87
CA ASN A 47 0.07 8.43 -14.16
C ASN A 47 0.53 7.03 -14.62
N HIS A 48 1.51 6.95 -15.51
CA HIS A 48 1.98 5.69 -16.12
C HIS A 48 0.83 4.83 -16.69
N TYR A 49 -0.19 5.51 -17.24
CA TYR A 49 -1.39 4.89 -17.77
C TYR A 49 -1.38 4.93 -19.30
N ARG A 50 -1.62 3.78 -19.91
CA ARG A 50 -1.80 3.64 -21.35
C ARG A 50 -2.80 2.54 -21.62
N SER A 51 -3.92 2.89 -22.27
CA SER A 51 -4.95 1.93 -22.64
C SER A 51 -5.49 2.23 -24.05
N THR A 52 -5.94 1.20 -24.73
CA THR A 52 -6.58 1.31 -26.05
C THR A 52 -7.96 0.67 -25.96
N LEU A 53 -8.99 1.50 -25.99
CA LEU A 53 -10.38 1.13 -25.72
C LEU A 53 -11.26 1.47 -26.91
N SER A 54 -12.37 0.76 -27.09
CA SER A 54 -13.30 0.98 -28.20
C SER A 54 -14.59 1.63 -27.72
N THR A 55 -15.07 2.62 -28.46
CA THR A 55 -16.41 3.16 -28.24
C THR A 55 -17.51 2.15 -28.64
N SER A 56 -18.65 2.23 -27.99
CA SER A 56 -19.84 1.46 -28.35
C SER A 56 -20.38 1.86 -29.74
N ASP A 57 -21.36 1.12 -30.24
CA ASP A 57 -22.07 1.48 -31.47
C ASP A 57 -22.80 2.83 -31.37
N GLN A 58 -22.98 3.35 -30.15
CA GLN A 58 -23.54 4.67 -29.87
C GLN A 58 -22.48 5.76 -29.72
N GLY A 59 -21.21 5.46 -30.03
CA GLY A 59 -20.06 6.35 -29.91
C GLY A 59 -19.66 6.69 -28.47
N ARG A 60 -20.09 5.92 -27.47
CA ARG A 60 -19.80 6.15 -26.06
C ARG A 60 -18.69 5.24 -25.57
N LEU A 61 -17.86 5.81 -24.67
CA LEU A 61 -16.83 5.10 -23.94
C LEU A 61 -16.76 5.70 -22.52
N ASP A 62 -17.01 4.88 -21.52
CA ASP A 62 -16.91 5.26 -20.11
C ASP A 62 -15.68 4.59 -19.51
N VAL A 63 -14.73 5.40 -19.01
CA VAL A 63 -13.49 4.92 -18.41
C VAL A 63 -13.45 5.36 -16.95
N GLN A 64 -13.51 4.37 -16.07
CA GLN A 64 -13.64 4.58 -14.64
C GLN A 64 -12.29 4.46 -13.93
N ARG A 65 -12.21 4.94 -12.68
CA ARG A 65 -11.06 4.82 -11.78
C ARG A 65 -9.76 5.36 -12.36
N LEU A 66 -9.86 6.44 -13.12
CA LEU A 66 -8.70 7.16 -13.59
C LEU A 66 -8.10 7.95 -12.44
N SER A 67 -6.82 7.76 -12.17
CA SER A 67 -6.06 8.60 -11.24
C SER A 67 -6.13 10.06 -11.69
N TYR A 68 -6.17 11.00 -10.74
CA TYR A 68 -6.21 12.42 -11.11
C TYR A 68 -4.98 12.84 -11.90
N GLY A 69 -5.20 13.61 -12.98
CA GLY A 69 -4.15 14.08 -13.88
C GLY A 69 -4.64 14.33 -15.28
N VAL A 70 -3.72 14.70 -16.16
CA VAL A 70 -4.01 15.02 -17.55
C VAL A 70 -3.84 13.79 -18.42
N TYR A 71 -4.85 13.51 -19.25
CA TYR A 71 -4.88 12.41 -20.20
C TYR A 71 -4.92 12.92 -21.63
N GLN A 72 -4.20 12.28 -22.52
CA GLN A 72 -4.23 12.51 -23.97
C GLN A 72 -5.14 11.44 -24.60
N LEU A 73 -6.12 11.87 -25.36
CA LEU A 73 -7.02 11.04 -26.13
C LEU A 73 -6.59 11.07 -27.59
N GLU A 74 -6.26 9.93 -28.18
CA GLU A 74 -5.81 9.81 -29.57
C GLU A 74 -6.76 8.90 -30.34
N ILE A 75 -7.28 9.40 -31.48
CA ILE A 75 -8.19 8.67 -32.34
C ILE A 75 -7.65 8.67 -33.77
N THR A 76 -7.50 7.49 -34.34
CA THR A 76 -7.17 7.29 -35.75
C THR A 76 -8.23 6.40 -36.37
N GLN A 77 -9.13 6.98 -37.13
CA GLN A 77 -10.26 6.30 -37.77
C GLN A 77 -10.20 6.49 -39.30
N SER A 78 -10.37 5.40 -40.04
CA SER A 78 -10.39 5.45 -41.50
C SER A 78 -11.51 6.39 -41.98
N GLY A 79 -11.18 7.30 -42.92
CA GLY A 79 -12.12 8.30 -43.49
C GLY A 79 -12.17 9.60 -42.68
N PHE A 80 -11.47 9.72 -41.55
CA PHE A 80 -11.36 10.94 -40.76
C PHE A 80 -9.92 11.38 -40.58
N ALA A 81 -9.72 12.65 -40.23
CA ALA A 81 -8.42 13.16 -39.83
C ALA A 81 -8.05 12.60 -38.45
N PRO A 82 -6.76 12.25 -38.18
CA PRO A 82 -6.32 11.90 -36.86
C PRO A 82 -6.62 13.03 -35.87
N MET A 83 -7.14 12.67 -34.69
CA MET A 83 -7.49 13.62 -33.63
C MET A 83 -6.66 13.32 -32.39
N SER A 84 -6.23 14.38 -31.69
CA SER A 84 -5.51 14.28 -30.43
C SER A 84 -5.93 15.43 -29.53
N GLU A 85 -6.57 15.12 -28.40
CA GLU A 85 -7.07 16.10 -27.43
C GLU A 85 -6.66 15.72 -26.01
N SER A 86 -6.45 16.73 -25.16
CA SER A 86 -6.15 16.52 -23.76
C SER A 86 -7.39 16.76 -22.90
N VAL A 87 -7.63 15.87 -21.94
CA VAL A 87 -8.67 15.98 -20.92
C VAL A 87 -8.03 15.97 -19.54
N ASP A 88 -8.52 16.80 -18.64
CA ASP A 88 -8.07 16.87 -17.25
C ASP A 88 -9.09 16.15 -16.35
N ILE A 89 -8.63 15.11 -15.66
CA ILE A 89 -9.38 14.36 -14.66
C ILE A 89 -8.88 14.80 -13.29
N HIS A 90 -9.61 15.65 -12.62
CA HIS A 90 -9.19 16.25 -11.35
C HIS A 90 -10.23 16.09 -10.23
N SER A 91 -11.36 15.50 -10.55
CA SER A 91 -12.49 15.30 -9.67
C SER A 91 -13.02 13.90 -9.81
N SER A 92 -13.65 13.44 -8.78
CA SER A 92 -14.48 12.23 -8.80
C SER A 92 -15.84 12.45 -9.50
N ILE A 93 -16.22 13.68 -9.76
CA ILE A 93 -17.37 14.00 -10.63
C ILE A 93 -17.04 13.56 -12.05
N PRO A 94 -17.90 12.75 -12.71
CA PRO A 94 -17.62 12.28 -14.05
C PRO A 94 -17.35 13.43 -15.03
N THR A 95 -16.22 13.36 -15.73
CA THR A 95 -15.81 14.33 -16.74
C THR A 95 -16.45 13.93 -18.07
N GLU A 96 -17.47 14.71 -18.53
CA GLU A 96 -18.10 14.51 -19.83
C GLU A 96 -17.28 15.20 -20.92
N HIS A 97 -16.87 14.46 -21.94
CA HIS A 97 -16.10 14.99 -23.07
C HIS A 97 -16.67 14.50 -24.40
N THR A 98 -16.74 15.40 -25.39
CA THR A 98 -17.24 15.04 -26.73
C THR A 98 -16.18 15.38 -27.77
N ILE A 99 -15.76 14.39 -28.56
CA ILE A 99 -14.84 14.57 -29.67
C ILE A 99 -15.65 14.47 -30.96
N GLN A 100 -15.61 15.53 -31.77
CA GLN A 100 -16.16 15.52 -33.11
C GLN A 100 -15.03 15.28 -34.13
N LEU A 101 -15.08 14.16 -34.83
CA LEU A 101 -14.11 13.81 -35.88
C LEU A 101 -14.23 14.77 -37.08
N LEU A 102 -13.10 15.12 -37.65
CA LEU A 102 -13.04 16.01 -38.80
C LEU A 102 -12.75 15.21 -40.10
N LEU A 103 -13.25 15.66 -41.22
CA LEU A 103 -12.88 15.09 -42.50
C LEU A 103 -11.42 15.46 -42.86
N PRO A 104 -10.67 14.57 -43.53
CA PRO A 104 -9.28 14.85 -43.86
C PRO A 104 -9.19 16.02 -44.86
N THR A 105 -8.48 17.07 -44.47
CA THR A 105 -8.09 18.16 -45.35
C THR A 105 -6.60 18.02 -45.74
N VAL A 106 -6.20 18.50 -46.91
CA VAL A 106 -4.90 18.22 -47.56
C VAL A 106 -3.66 18.68 -46.75
N SER A 107 -3.81 19.31 -45.56
CA SER A 107 -2.71 19.87 -44.82
C SER A 107 -2.91 19.95 -43.27
N GLN A 108 -3.39 18.89 -42.65
CA GLN A 108 -3.38 18.83 -41.19
C GLN A 108 -2.33 17.83 -40.68
N SER A 109 -1.26 18.33 -40.09
CA SER A 109 -0.38 17.53 -39.23
C SER A 109 -0.85 17.71 -37.79
N VAL A 110 -1.31 16.65 -37.15
CA VAL A 110 -1.54 16.64 -35.69
C VAL A 110 -0.20 16.47 -35.01
N THR A 111 0.26 17.51 -34.32
CA THR A 111 1.45 17.40 -33.46
C THR A 111 0.98 16.85 -32.10
N VAL A 112 1.23 15.59 -31.84
CA VAL A 112 1.00 14.98 -30.53
C VAL A 112 2.06 15.53 -29.57
N SER A 113 1.65 16.27 -28.53
CA SER A 113 2.52 16.76 -27.46
C SER A 113 2.17 16.03 -26.19
N THR A 114 2.93 14.99 -25.87
CA THR A 114 2.82 14.22 -24.63
C THR A 114 3.30 14.97 -23.38
N ASP A 115 3.97 16.12 -23.60
CA ASP A 115 4.56 16.94 -22.53
C ASP A 115 3.55 17.40 -21.49
N LYS A 116 2.28 17.58 -21.87
CA LYS A 116 1.22 18.05 -20.99
C LYS A 116 0.73 17.02 -19.98
N THR A 117 0.95 15.73 -20.23
CA THR A 117 0.47 14.65 -19.38
C THR A 117 1.46 14.26 -18.28
N LEU A 118 2.71 14.76 -18.32
CA LEU A 118 3.77 14.43 -17.37
C LEU A 118 3.60 15.12 -16.01
N ILE A 119 2.88 16.25 -15.95
CA ILE A 119 2.74 17.03 -14.74
C ILE A 119 1.27 17.22 -14.39
N ASN A 120 0.96 17.02 -13.12
CA ASN A 120 -0.32 17.44 -12.56
C ASN A 120 -0.15 18.83 -11.95
N PRO A 121 -0.72 19.90 -12.54
CA PRO A 121 -0.58 21.27 -12.05
C PRO A 121 -1.24 21.48 -10.69
N ASP A 122 -2.17 20.63 -10.30
CA ASP A 122 -2.95 20.72 -9.05
C ASP A 122 -2.35 19.92 -7.89
N GLN A 123 -1.23 19.22 -8.12
CA GLN A 123 -0.57 18.42 -7.09
C GLN A 123 0.02 19.31 -5.99
N ALA A 124 -0.51 19.20 -4.78
CA ALA A 124 -0.12 20.02 -3.64
C ALA A 124 0.59 19.24 -2.52
N GLY A 125 1.20 18.11 -2.82
CA GLY A 125 1.97 17.26 -1.90
C GLY A 125 2.69 16.15 -2.65
N SER A 126 3.41 15.30 -1.93
CA SER A 126 4.08 14.14 -2.50
C SER A 126 3.07 13.04 -2.81
N VAL A 127 2.79 12.86 -4.10
CA VAL A 127 1.92 11.83 -4.64
C VAL A 127 2.66 11.06 -5.72
N ASN A 128 2.81 9.75 -5.54
CA ASN A 128 3.41 8.86 -6.52
C ASN A 128 2.32 7.99 -7.18
N GLN A 129 2.39 7.88 -8.49
CA GLN A 129 1.46 7.06 -9.28
C GLN A 129 2.20 5.83 -9.83
N ILE A 130 1.56 4.66 -9.72
CA ILE A 130 2.00 3.42 -10.36
C ILE A 130 0.84 2.96 -11.24
N GLY A 131 1.05 2.99 -12.54
CA GLY A 131 0.04 2.58 -13.50
C GLY A 131 0.32 1.22 -14.13
N SER A 132 -0.56 0.79 -15.04
CA SER A 132 -0.51 -0.52 -15.70
C SER A 132 0.84 -0.83 -16.34
N GLY A 133 1.51 0.16 -16.96
CA GLY A 133 2.81 -0.06 -17.58
C GLY A 133 3.93 -0.43 -16.60
N GLN A 134 3.91 0.09 -15.38
CA GLN A 134 4.86 -0.27 -14.33
C GLN A 134 4.52 -1.63 -13.72
N ILE A 135 3.23 -1.89 -13.50
CA ILE A 135 2.72 -3.16 -12.96
C ILE A 135 3.07 -4.34 -13.91
N GLU A 136 2.79 -4.19 -15.21
CA GLU A 136 3.08 -5.22 -16.21
C GLU A 136 4.57 -5.55 -16.37
N ASN A 137 5.44 -4.57 -16.15
CA ASN A 137 6.89 -4.73 -16.35
C ASN A 137 7.66 -4.80 -15.02
N ARG A 138 6.97 -5.05 -13.89
CA ARG A 138 7.59 -5.20 -12.57
C ARG A 138 8.54 -6.41 -12.54
N LEU A 139 9.44 -6.43 -11.58
CA LEU A 139 10.16 -7.65 -11.20
C LEU A 139 9.16 -8.67 -10.62
N SER A 140 9.46 -9.92 -10.75
CA SER A 140 8.75 -10.96 -10.02
C SER A 140 9.01 -10.79 -8.51
N SER A 141 8.02 -11.09 -7.70
CA SER A 141 8.06 -10.94 -6.23
C SER A 141 7.98 -12.33 -5.57
N ILE A 142 8.43 -12.41 -4.34
CA ILE A 142 8.07 -13.51 -3.45
C ILE A 142 6.54 -13.52 -3.30
N PRO A 143 5.86 -14.66 -3.23
CA PRO A 143 4.42 -14.74 -2.99
C PRO A 143 3.94 -13.84 -1.85
N GLY A 144 2.84 -13.13 -2.06
CA GLY A 144 2.25 -12.20 -1.10
C GLY A 144 2.90 -10.81 -1.02
N ARG A 145 4.01 -10.53 -1.74
CA ARG A 145 4.75 -9.26 -1.61
C ARG A 145 4.68 -8.37 -2.86
N SER A 146 3.96 -8.76 -3.90
CA SER A 146 3.99 -8.06 -5.19
C SER A 146 3.50 -6.60 -5.11
N LEU A 147 2.50 -6.32 -4.27
CA LEU A 147 1.99 -4.98 -4.02
C LEU A 147 2.99 -4.16 -3.19
N GLN A 148 3.53 -4.73 -2.13
CA GLN A 148 4.50 -4.08 -1.25
C GLN A 148 5.79 -3.72 -1.99
N ASP A 149 6.28 -4.60 -2.88
CA ASP A 149 7.47 -4.34 -3.71
C ASP A 149 7.29 -3.13 -4.64
N LEU A 150 6.09 -2.99 -5.22
CA LEU A 150 5.75 -1.80 -6.02
C LEU A 150 5.79 -0.52 -5.20
N VAL A 151 5.24 -0.55 -3.98
CA VAL A 151 5.25 0.60 -3.05
C VAL A 151 6.67 0.90 -2.60
N ASN A 152 7.47 -0.10 -2.21
CA ASN A 152 8.86 0.06 -1.77
C ASN A 152 9.79 0.60 -2.87
N SER A 153 9.39 0.51 -4.14
CA SER A 153 10.13 1.12 -5.24
C SER A 153 10.05 2.66 -5.26
N GLN A 154 9.09 3.25 -4.52
CA GLN A 154 8.87 4.70 -4.46
C GLN A 154 9.76 5.34 -3.39
N PRO A 155 10.08 6.66 -3.53
CA PRO A 155 10.87 7.34 -2.52
C PRO A 155 10.12 7.43 -1.18
N GLY A 156 10.87 7.39 -0.07
CA GLY A 156 10.32 7.47 1.28
C GLY A 156 9.79 6.16 1.85
N TRP A 157 9.90 5.06 1.12
CA TRP A 157 9.50 3.74 1.59
C TRP A 157 10.72 2.85 1.85
N LEU A 158 10.64 2.07 2.88
CA LEU A 158 11.64 1.04 3.19
C LEU A 158 10.96 -0.24 3.67
N TYR A 159 11.66 -1.34 3.55
CA TYR A 159 11.32 -2.61 4.17
C TYR A 159 12.09 -2.80 5.46
N GLU A 160 11.42 -3.29 6.45
CA GLU A 160 11.93 -4.09 7.54
C GLU A 160 11.73 -5.58 7.21
N GLY A 161 12.00 -6.50 8.13
CA GLY A 161 11.75 -7.92 7.92
C GLY A 161 10.33 -8.22 7.40
N ASN A 162 10.18 -9.28 6.62
CA ASN A 162 8.92 -9.79 6.11
C ASN A 162 8.09 -8.83 5.24
N ALA A 163 8.77 -7.90 4.54
CA ALA A 163 8.17 -6.89 3.68
C ALA A 163 7.25 -5.90 4.41
N VAL A 164 7.52 -5.65 5.67
CA VAL A 164 6.90 -4.56 6.44
C VAL A 164 7.22 -3.23 5.78
N LEU A 165 6.19 -2.46 5.44
CA LEU A 165 6.32 -1.17 4.78
C LEU A 165 6.33 -0.02 5.78
N HIS A 166 7.44 0.69 5.84
CA HIS A 166 7.60 1.88 6.66
C HIS A 166 7.66 3.15 5.81
N PRO A 167 6.61 3.98 5.82
CA PRO A 167 6.62 5.25 5.12
C PRO A 167 7.40 6.31 5.91
N ARG A 168 8.53 6.76 5.38
CA ARG A 168 9.35 7.81 5.98
C ARG A 168 9.78 7.51 7.41
N GLY A 169 10.16 6.26 7.68
CA GLY A 169 10.60 5.81 8.99
C GLY A 169 9.50 5.85 10.07
N SER A 170 8.30 5.47 9.73
CA SER A 170 7.16 5.47 10.65
C SER A 170 6.59 4.07 10.80
N GLU A 171 6.30 3.65 12.02
CA GLU A 171 5.78 2.33 12.37
C GLU A 171 4.27 2.22 12.22
N TYR A 172 3.74 1.06 11.76
CA TYR A 172 2.29 0.75 11.59
C TYR A 172 1.45 1.84 10.91
N GLN A 173 2.06 2.68 10.09
CA GLN A 173 1.45 3.93 9.66
C GLN A 173 0.99 3.93 8.20
N THR A 174 1.02 2.77 7.52
CA THR A 174 0.53 2.62 6.15
C THR A 174 -0.97 2.31 6.15
N GLN A 175 -1.75 3.12 5.43
CA GLN A 175 -3.15 2.86 5.17
C GLN A 175 -3.34 2.34 3.74
N PHE A 176 -3.73 1.09 3.60
CA PHE A 176 -4.22 0.58 2.33
C PHE A 176 -5.70 0.97 2.16
N VAL A 177 -6.04 1.50 1.00
CA VAL A 177 -7.41 1.86 0.62
C VAL A 177 -7.75 1.08 -0.63
N VAL A 178 -8.45 -0.05 -0.47
CA VAL A 178 -8.77 -0.96 -1.58
C VAL A 178 -10.16 -0.63 -2.11
N ASP A 179 -10.22 -0.23 -3.37
CA ASP A 179 -11.47 0.19 -4.00
C ASP A 179 -12.25 1.25 -3.18
N GLY A 180 -11.50 2.12 -2.48
CA GLY A 180 -12.04 3.20 -1.65
C GLY A 180 -12.47 2.78 -0.24
N ILE A 181 -12.22 1.56 0.18
CA ILE A 181 -12.39 1.08 1.55
C ILE A 181 -11.03 1.08 2.25
N PRO A 182 -10.83 1.83 3.33
CA PRO A 182 -9.61 1.80 4.11
C PRO A 182 -9.53 0.51 4.94
N LEU A 183 -8.42 -0.18 4.86
CA LEU A 183 -8.09 -1.29 5.74
C LEU A 183 -7.25 -0.72 6.90
N THR A 184 -7.85 -0.60 8.07
CA THR A 184 -7.28 0.12 9.21
C THR A 184 -6.93 -0.77 10.40
N ASP A 185 -6.86 -2.07 10.18
CA ASP A 185 -6.66 -3.07 11.21
C ASP A 185 -5.35 -2.96 11.97
N ASN A 186 -4.35 -2.19 11.51
CA ASN A 186 -3.08 -1.98 12.22
C ASN A 186 -2.40 -3.27 12.70
N ARG A 187 -2.69 -4.38 12.05
CA ARG A 187 -2.06 -5.66 12.38
C ARG A 187 -0.65 -5.72 11.79
N SER A 188 0.11 -6.69 12.28
CA SER A 188 1.45 -6.93 11.76
C SER A 188 1.44 -7.06 10.23
N PRO A 189 2.45 -6.53 9.55
CA PRO A 189 2.45 -6.46 8.09
C PRO A 189 2.56 -7.79 7.38
N SER A 190 3.01 -8.85 8.04
CA SER A 190 2.90 -10.22 7.52
C SER A 190 1.45 -10.59 7.18
N PHE A 191 0.50 -9.86 7.71
CA PHE A 191 -0.94 -9.99 7.53
C PHE A 191 -1.56 -8.85 6.72
N GLY A 192 -0.76 -8.08 5.98
CA GLY A 192 -1.27 -7.07 5.06
C GLY A 192 -2.17 -7.68 3.98
N PRO A 193 -2.90 -6.87 3.21
CA PRO A 193 -3.80 -7.39 2.18
C PRO A 193 -3.01 -8.24 1.18
N ALA A 194 -3.44 -9.49 1.01
CA ALA A 194 -2.83 -10.46 0.10
C ALA A 194 -3.20 -10.20 -1.38
N ILE A 195 -3.43 -8.94 -1.75
CA ILE A 195 -3.78 -8.54 -3.11
C ILE A 195 -2.56 -8.70 -4.00
N ASP A 196 -2.66 -9.58 -4.99
CA ASP A 196 -1.61 -9.70 -6.00
C ASP A 196 -1.64 -8.49 -6.95
N ALA A 197 -0.45 -7.99 -7.31
CA ALA A 197 -0.34 -6.88 -8.25
C ALA A 197 -0.90 -7.20 -9.66
N ASP A 198 -1.15 -8.48 -9.98
CA ASP A 198 -1.83 -8.87 -11.20
C ASP A 198 -3.33 -8.53 -11.18
N ASP A 199 -3.92 -8.35 -10.00
CA ASP A 199 -5.30 -7.90 -9.82
C ASP A 199 -5.43 -6.36 -9.76
N VAL A 200 -4.32 -5.62 -9.86
CA VAL A 200 -4.28 -4.17 -9.66
C VAL A 200 -4.20 -3.42 -11.00
N GLN A 201 -5.06 -2.42 -11.17
CA GLN A 201 -5.05 -1.48 -12.29
C GLN A 201 -4.07 -0.34 -12.07
N SER A 202 -4.09 0.25 -10.87
CA SER A 202 -3.23 1.37 -10.50
C SER A 202 -3.10 1.54 -8.99
N LEU A 203 -2.00 2.18 -8.58
CA LEU A 203 -1.78 2.64 -7.21
C LEU A 203 -1.59 4.15 -7.19
N THR A 204 -2.19 4.81 -6.21
CA THR A 204 -1.92 6.20 -5.86
C THR A 204 -1.39 6.25 -4.44
N ILE A 205 -0.18 6.76 -4.26
CA ILE A 205 0.55 6.73 -2.99
C ILE A 205 0.76 8.14 -2.49
N TYR A 206 0.16 8.48 -1.35
CA TYR A 206 0.30 9.76 -0.67
C TYR A 206 1.23 9.63 0.52
N THR A 207 2.26 10.48 0.60
CA THR A 207 3.15 10.59 1.77
C THR A 207 3.11 11.97 2.42
N ALA A 208 2.50 12.97 1.75
CA ALA A 208 2.20 14.30 2.27
C ALA A 208 1.09 14.98 1.46
N GLY A 209 0.47 16.01 2.03
CA GLY A 209 -0.71 16.64 1.44
C GLY A 209 -1.89 15.66 1.38
N ILE A 210 -2.01 14.84 2.42
CA ILE A 210 -2.99 13.74 2.49
C ILE A 210 -4.41 14.34 2.56
N PRO A 211 -5.33 13.95 1.67
CA PRO A 211 -6.72 14.41 1.72
C PRO A 211 -7.39 14.17 3.10
N ALA A 212 -8.24 15.09 3.56
CA ALA A 212 -8.89 15.00 4.88
C ALA A 212 -9.82 13.79 5.03
N GLU A 213 -10.23 13.18 3.93
CA GLU A 213 -11.00 11.93 3.95
C GLU A 213 -10.23 10.72 4.48
N TYR A 214 -8.90 10.74 4.47
CA TYR A 214 -8.06 9.70 5.05
C TYR A 214 -7.63 10.06 6.46
N GLY A 215 -7.64 9.09 7.35
CA GLY A 215 -7.25 9.27 8.75
C GLY A 215 -6.92 7.95 9.41
N ARG A 216 -6.73 7.98 10.72
CA ARG A 216 -6.44 6.82 11.58
C ARG A 216 -5.09 6.12 11.32
N LYS A 217 -4.34 6.58 10.31
CA LYS A 217 -2.95 6.22 9.99
C LYS A 217 -2.15 7.47 9.67
N MET A 218 -0.88 7.47 9.99
CA MET A 218 -0.07 8.69 9.91
C MET A 218 0.99 8.65 8.80
N GLY A 219 1.48 7.47 8.43
CA GLY A 219 2.66 7.37 7.58
C GLY A 219 2.42 7.69 6.12
N GLY A 220 1.44 7.06 5.54
CA GLY A 220 1.09 7.21 4.13
C GLY A 220 -0.18 6.45 3.77
N VAL A 221 -0.76 6.82 2.64
CA VAL A 221 -1.96 6.18 2.09
C VAL A 221 -1.61 5.55 0.75
N VAL A 222 -1.95 4.29 0.57
CA VAL A 222 -1.81 3.51 -0.66
C VAL A 222 -3.20 3.18 -1.17
N GLU A 223 -3.70 3.96 -2.12
CA GLU A 223 -4.94 3.62 -2.82
C GLU A 223 -4.67 2.55 -3.85
N VAL A 224 -5.40 1.45 -3.76
CA VAL A 224 -5.35 0.31 -4.66
C VAL A 224 -6.64 0.27 -5.46
N ASN A 225 -6.54 0.51 -6.76
CA ASN A 225 -7.65 0.30 -7.66
C ASN A 225 -7.50 -1.09 -8.30
N THR A 226 -8.42 -2.00 -8.00
CA THR A 226 -8.41 -3.34 -8.61
C THR A 226 -8.83 -3.28 -10.08
N LEU A 227 -8.43 -4.27 -10.87
CA LEU A 227 -8.72 -4.32 -12.30
C LEU A 227 -10.23 -4.30 -12.57
N GLN A 228 -10.62 -3.44 -13.48
CA GLN A 228 -11.99 -3.34 -13.97
C GLN A 228 -11.99 -2.95 -15.44
N ASP A 229 -12.68 -3.73 -16.27
CA ASP A 229 -12.91 -3.43 -17.67
C ASP A 229 -14.42 -3.39 -17.93
N SER A 230 -14.93 -2.25 -18.39
CA SER A 230 -16.32 -2.06 -18.78
C SER A 230 -16.56 -2.28 -20.28
N GLN A 231 -15.55 -2.70 -21.03
CA GLN A 231 -15.72 -2.97 -22.47
C GLN A 231 -16.66 -4.15 -22.69
N PRO A 232 -17.58 -4.04 -23.66
CA PRO A 232 -18.51 -5.12 -23.98
C PRO A 232 -17.77 -6.40 -24.39
N GLY A 233 -18.22 -7.53 -23.86
CA GLY A 233 -17.66 -8.83 -24.13
C GLY A 233 -16.85 -9.43 -22.98
N PHE A 234 -16.09 -10.46 -23.28
CA PHE A 234 -15.25 -11.14 -22.33
C PHE A 234 -13.80 -10.69 -22.46
N HIS A 235 -13.19 -10.29 -21.36
CA HIS A 235 -11.80 -9.90 -21.25
C HIS A 235 -11.18 -10.59 -20.03
N GLY A 236 -9.92 -10.97 -20.11
CA GLY A 236 -9.30 -11.67 -19.00
C GLY A 236 -7.80 -11.80 -19.13
N GLN A 237 -7.22 -12.33 -18.07
CA GLN A 237 -5.79 -12.60 -17.97
C GLN A 237 -5.55 -13.93 -17.26
N LEU A 238 -4.57 -14.66 -17.73
CA LEU A 238 -3.99 -15.82 -17.06
C LEU A 238 -2.49 -15.57 -16.86
N ALA A 239 -2.00 -15.70 -15.64
CA ALA A 239 -0.59 -15.62 -15.30
C ALA A 239 -0.12 -16.92 -14.64
N LEU A 240 1.03 -17.42 -15.06
CA LEU A 240 1.73 -18.54 -14.44
C LEU A 240 3.13 -18.07 -14.05
N SER A 241 3.58 -18.44 -12.87
CA SER A 241 4.91 -18.09 -12.37
C SER A 241 5.60 -19.29 -11.73
N GLY A 242 6.92 -19.26 -11.72
CA GLY A 242 7.73 -20.25 -11.04
C GLY A 242 9.18 -19.77 -10.93
N GLY A 243 9.93 -20.30 -9.97
CA GLY A 243 11.29 -19.82 -9.77
C GLY A 243 12.07 -20.55 -8.68
N SER A 244 13.13 -19.92 -8.21
CA SER A 244 13.94 -20.38 -7.09
C SER A 244 13.08 -20.55 -5.84
N PHE A 245 13.60 -21.31 -4.87
CA PHE A 245 12.94 -21.64 -3.60
C PHE A 245 11.60 -22.39 -3.78
N ASP A 246 11.57 -23.33 -4.74
CA ASP A 246 10.38 -24.09 -5.11
C ASP A 246 9.10 -23.24 -5.28
N THR A 247 9.32 -21.98 -5.72
CA THR A 247 8.23 -21.04 -5.92
C THR A 247 7.40 -21.40 -7.14
N ALA A 248 6.09 -21.51 -6.96
CA ALA A 248 5.12 -21.70 -8.04
C ALA A 248 3.88 -20.85 -7.78
N GLY A 249 3.27 -20.33 -8.82
CA GLY A 249 2.05 -19.53 -8.71
C GLY A 249 1.22 -19.53 -9.99
N ALA A 250 -0.08 -19.35 -9.81
CA ALA A 250 -1.04 -19.17 -10.88
C ALA A 250 -2.06 -18.11 -10.48
N ALA A 251 -2.41 -17.22 -11.41
CA ALA A 251 -3.48 -16.27 -11.25
C ALA A 251 -4.36 -16.24 -12.51
N ALA A 252 -5.65 -16.21 -12.33
CA ALA A 252 -6.62 -16.10 -13.41
C ALA A 252 -7.67 -15.05 -13.05
N GLN A 253 -7.97 -14.17 -13.98
CA GLN A 253 -9.03 -13.19 -13.85
C GLN A 253 -9.83 -13.10 -15.14
N GLY A 254 -11.11 -12.82 -15.03
CA GLY A 254 -11.97 -12.62 -16.17
C GLY A 254 -13.12 -11.68 -15.85
N GLN A 255 -13.51 -10.88 -16.84
CA GLN A 255 -14.65 -9.99 -16.75
C GLN A 255 -15.52 -10.15 -17.98
N TYR A 256 -16.83 -10.03 -17.78
CA TYR A 256 -17.81 -10.04 -18.85
C TYR A 256 -18.77 -8.87 -18.69
N ALA A 257 -18.75 -7.96 -19.66
CA ALA A 257 -19.62 -6.79 -19.68
C ALA A 257 -20.73 -6.93 -20.73
N TRP A 258 -21.98 -6.72 -20.33
CA TRP A 258 -23.15 -6.75 -21.20
C TRP A 258 -24.21 -5.72 -20.79
N GLY A 259 -24.62 -4.89 -21.72
CA GLY A 259 -25.61 -3.85 -21.50
C GLY A 259 -25.16 -2.89 -20.40
N LYS A 260 -25.76 -2.97 -19.23
CA LYS A 260 -25.48 -2.14 -18.06
C LYS A 260 -24.81 -2.93 -16.92
N ASN A 261 -24.31 -4.10 -17.20
CA ASN A 261 -23.78 -5.01 -16.21
C ASN A 261 -22.33 -5.35 -16.53
N THR A 262 -21.50 -5.44 -15.50
CA THR A 262 -20.17 -6.05 -15.56
C THR A 262 -20.02 -7.05 -14.41
N PHE A 263 -19.69 -8.28 -14.74
CA PHE A 263 -19.36 -9.32 -13.78
C PHE A 263 -17.89 -9.67 -13.93
N GLY A 264 -17.17 -9.71 -12.83
CA GLY A 264 -15.77 -10.11 -12.79
C GLY A 264 -15.53 -11.18 -11.72
N ALA A 265 -14.52 -11.99 -11.99
CA ALA A 265 -13.99 -12.94 -11.00
C ALA A 265 -12.48 -13.04 -11.16
N SER A 266 -11.79 -13.18 -10.04
CA SER A 266 -10.36 -13.50 -9.99
C SER A 266 -10.10 -14.62 -9.00
N ALA A 267 -9.04 -15.38 -9.25
CA ALA A 267 -8.51 -16.37 -8.33
C ALA A 267 -7.00 -16.47 -8.50
N SER A 268 -6.28 -16.52 -7.40
CA SER A 268 -4.85 -16.74 -7.40
C SER A 268 -4.43 -17.76 -6.34
N GLY A 269 -3.29 -18.40 -6.56
CA GLY A 269 -2.68 -19.28 -5.58
C GLY A 269 -1.19 -19.38 -5.83
N SER A 270 -0.42 -19.43 -4.76
CA SER A 270 1.04 -19.53 -4.83
C SER A 270 1.62 -20.27 -3.63
N MET A 271 2.83 -20.78 -3.81
CA MET A 271 3.63 -21.45 -2.78
C MET A 271 5.11 -21.13 -2.95
N THR A 272 5.85 -21.21 -1.86
CA THR A 272 7.31 -21.01 -1.85
C THR A 272 7.93 -21.62 -0.60
N ASP A 273 9.20 -21.98 -0.66
CA ASP A 273 10.03 -22.35 0.49
C ASP A 273 10.87 -21.16 1.02
N HIS A 274 10.46 -19.93 0.67
CA HIS A 274 11.07 -18.69 1.18
C HIS A 274 9.97 -17.64 1.38
N TYR A 275 9.01 -17.93 2.26
CA TYR A 275 7.85 -17.06 2.47
C TYR A 275 8.18 -15.84 3.32
N LEU A 276 8.81 -16.08 4.49
CA LEU A 276 9.32 -15.02 5.36
C LEU A 276 10.82 -14.76 5.09
N ASN A 277 11.34 -13.71 5.69
CA ASN A 277 12.78 -13.48 5.71
C ASN A 277 13.42 -14.40 6.76
N PRO A 278 14.32 -15.31 6.40
CA PRO A 278 14.94 -16.22 7.35
C PRO A 278 15.86 -15.47 8.32
N VAL A 279 16.01 -16.02 9.52
CA VAL A 279 16.89 -15.47 10.56
C VAL A 279 18.37 -15.85 10.33
N VAL A 280 18.61 -16.95 9.59
CA VAL A 280 19.94 -17.43 9.18
C VAL A 280 19.98 -17.73 7.67
N PRO A 281 21.16 -17.70 7.01
CA PRO A 281 21.26 -17.90 5.56
C PRO A 281 20.79 -19.27 5.05
N GLU A 282 20.73 -20.26 5.93
CA GLU A 282 20.30 -21.63 5.60
C GLU A 282 18.81 -21.76 5.31
N ASN A 283 17.99 -20.76 5.71
CA ASN A 283 16.57 -20.70 5.41
C ASN A 283 15.78 -21.94 5.89
N PHE A 284 15.95 -22.31 7.15
CA PHE A 284 15.26 -23.45 7.74
C PHE A 284 13.76 -23.16 7.95
N THR A 285 12.91 -24.16 7.69
CA THR A 285 11.48 -24.15 8.04
C THR A 285 10.78 -22.85 7.59
N ASN A 286 10.71 -22.61 6.25
CA ASN A 286 10.22 -21.35 5.70
C ASN A 286 9.24 -21.55 4.55
N THR A 287 8.37 -22.55 4.65
CA THR A 287 7.35 -22.80 3.63
C THR A 287 6.16 -21.87 3.81
N GLY A 288 5.52 -21.50 2.71
CA GLY A 288 4.28 -20.74 2.76
C GLY A 288 3.41 -20.92 1.55
N THR A 289 2.12 -20.84 1.77
CA THR A 289 1.06 -20.93 0.75
C THR A 289 0.11 -19.75 0.88
N LEU A 290 -0.35 -19.27 -0.25
CA LEU A 290 -1.26 -18.15 -0.37
C LEU A 290 -2.37 -18.48 -1.35
N GLY A 291 -3.59 -18.03 -1.07
CA GLY A 291 -4.73 -18.10 -1.97
C GLY A 291 -5.63 -16.89 -1.84
N ASP A 292 -6.10 -16.38 -2.97
CA ASP A 292 -7.06 -15.29 -3.05
C ASP A 292 -8.16 -15.65 -4.06
N PHE A 293 -9.38 -15.26 -3.74
CA PHE A 293 -10.53 -15.36 -4.63
C PHE A 293 -11.41 -14.12 -4.48
N ALA A 294 -11.74 -13.47 -5.59
CA ALA A 294 -12.64 -12.34 -5.58
C ALA A 294 -13.71 -12.44 -6.67
N VAL A 295 -14.89 -11.91 -6.37
CA VAL A 295 -15.98 -11.72 -7.32
C VAL A 295 -16.46 -10.28 -7.22
N ASN A 296 -16.68 -9.64 -8.35
CA ASN A 296 -17.27 -8.32 -8.41
C ASN A 296 -18.47 -8.28 -9.38
N TYR A 297 -19.42 -7.42 -9.07
CA TYR A 297 -20.57 -7.15 -9.93
C TYR A 297 -20.91 -5.67 -9.89
N ASP A 298 -20.89 -5.05 -11.06
CA ASP A 298 -21.26 -3.65 -11.28
C ASP A 298 -22.54 -3.56 -12.09
N HIS A 299 -23.46 -2.69 -11.69
CA HIS A 299 -24.72 -2.45 -12.37
C HIS A 299 -25.06 -0.98 -12.49
N GLU A 300 -25.23 -0.49 -13.71
CA GLU A 300 -25.74 0.84 -13.99
C GLU A 300 -27.27 0.84 -13.96
N LEU A 301 -27.87 1.17 -12.79
CA LEU A 301 -29.33 1.29 -12.64
C LEU A 301 -29.89 2.32 -13.63
N THR A 302 -29.28 3.50 -13.65
CA THR A 302 -29.58 4.61 -14.58
C THR A 302 -28.27 5.21 -15.07
N SER A 303 -28.32 6.24 -15.93
CA SER A 303 -27.12 7.01 -16.30
C SER A 303 -26.53 7.82 -15.14
N LYS A 304 -27.20 7.86 -14.01
CA LYS A 304 -26.81 8.60 -12.80
C LYS A 304 -26.55 7.71 -11.60
N ASP A 305 -27.01 6.48 -11.63
CA ASP A 305 -26.98 5.57 -10.48
C ASP A 305 -26.22 4.31 -10.80
N ARG A 306 -25.23 3.99 -9.96
CA ARG A 306 -24.41 2.79 -10.08
C ARG A 306 -24.38 2.03 -8.77
N LEU A 307 -24.52 0.71 -8.84
CA LEU A 307 -24.32 -0.22 -7.74
C LEU A 307 -23.12 -1.10 -8.02
N ARG A 308 -22.35 -1.38 -6.97
CA ARG A 308 -21.25 -2.32 -7.04
C ARG A 308 -21.23 -3.21 -5.81
N PHE A 309 -20.91 -4.49 -6.04
CA PHE A 309 -20.72 -5.50 -5.00
C PHE A 309 -19.40 -6.21 -5.24
N ILE A 310 -18.64 -6.40 -4.18
CA ILE A 310 -17.39 -7.16 -4.19
C ILE A 310 -17.45 -8.15 -3.02
N VAL A 311 -17.05 -9.39 -3.27
CA VAL A 311 -16.76 -10.38 -2.23
C VAL A 311 -15.34 -10.87 -2.47
N ARG A 312 -14.53 -10.88 -1.43
CA ARG A 312 -13.15 -11.37 -1.47
C ARG A 312 -12.93 -12.35 -0.33
N HIS A 313 -12.15 -13.38 -0.60
CA HIS A 313 -11.73 -14.38 0.37
C HIS A 313 -10.25 -14.66 0.19
N GLU A 314 -9.49 -14.53 1.25
CA GLU A 314 -8.04 -14.67 1.27
C GLU A 314 -7.64 -15.67 2.34
N LEU A 315 -6.62 -16.45 2.04
CA LEU A 315 -6.00 -17.37 3.02
C LEU A 315 -4.48 -17.35 2.84
N SER A 316 -3.77 -17.39 3.95
CA SER A 316 -2.33 -17.66 3.98
C SER A 316 -2.02 -18.65 5.10
N ARG A 317 -1.03 -19.51 4.85
CA ARG A 317 -0.46 -20.38 5.87
C ARG A 317 1.02 -20.50 5.63
N TYR A 318 1.80 -20.32 6.69
CA TYR A 318 3.25 -20.34 6.58
C TYR A 318 3.92 -20.80 7.87
N ASP A 319 5.15 -21.26 7.72
CA ASP A 319 6.03 -21.63 8.82
C ASP A 319 6.93 -20.44 9.18
N ILE A 320 7.28 -20.32 10.46
CA ILE A 320 8.22 -19.33 10.96
C ILE A 320 9.65 -19.88 10.84
N PRO A 321 10.57 -19.15 10.22
CA PRO A 321 11.94 -19.61 10.01
C PRO A 321 12.69 -19.84 11.33
N ASN A 322 13.36 -20.97 11.43
CA ASN A 322 14.16 -21.35 12.59
C ASN A 322 15.61 -20.84 12.50
N GLU A 323 16.20 -20.61 13.66
CA GLU A 323 17.65 -20.60 13.86
C GLU A 323 18.22 -22.02 13.85
N GLN A 324 19.57 -22.15 13.84
CA GLN A 324 20.22 -23.46 13.84
C GLN A 324 19.91 -24.31 15.07
N VAL A 325 19.80 -23.68 16.25
CA VAL A 325 19.50 -24.37 17.50
C VAL A 325 18.06 -24.85 17.53
N GLN A 326 17.15 -24.01 17.12
CA GLN A 326 15.72 -24.28 17.02
C GLN A 326 15.43 -25.41 16.01
N GLU A 327 16.09 -25.36 14.86
CA GLU A 327 15.99 -26.42 13.83
C GLU A 327 16.51 -27.76 14.37
N ALA A 328 17.66 -27.75 15.06
CA ALA A 328 18.23 -28.95 15.64
C ALA A 328 17.36 -29.52 16.78
N ALA A 329 16.61 -28.70 17.49
CA ALA A 329 15.65 -29.11 18.51
C ALA A 329 14.35 -29.65 17.90
N GLY A 330 14.10 -29.41 16.60
CA GLY A 330 12.88 -29.78 15.91
C GLY A 330 11.71 -28.86 16.23
N GLN A 331 12.00 -27.56 16.47
CA GLN A 331 10.98 -26.54 16.61
C GLN A 331 10.17 -26.39 15.32
N VAL A 332 8.86 -26.27 15.46
CA VAL A 332 7.94 -25.93 14.37
C VAL A 332 6.94 -24.91 14.89
N GLN A 333 6.97 -23.73 14.31
CA GLN A 333 6.00 -22.68 14.55
C GLN A 333 5.29 -22.37 13.24
N THR A 334 3.96 -22.31 13.27
CA THR A 334 3.12 -22.07 12.09
C THR A 334 2.15 -20.93 12.34
N ALA A 335 1.94 -20.10 11.33
CA ALA A 335 0.91 -19.09 11.34
C ALA A 335 -0.07 -19.28 10.18
N ASP A 336 -1.32 -18.87 10.40
CA ASP A 336 -2.36 -18.82 9.38
C ASP A 336 -3.20 -17.57 9.51
N ASN A 337 -3.66 -17.07 8.36
CA ASN A 337 -4.57 -15.95 8.28
C ASN A 337 -5.69 -16.28 7.30
N LEU A 338 -6.92 -16.05 7.73
CA LEU A 338 -8.13 -16.26 6.94
C LEU A 338 -8.97 -15.00 6.97
N GLU A 339 -9.23 -14.43 5.79
CA GLU A 339 -10.03 -13.21 5.68
C GLU A 339 -11.18 -13.40 4.69
N THR A 340 -12.35 -12.90 5.04
CA THR A 340 -13.50 -12.80 4.14
C THR A 340 -14.09 -11.41 4.22
N MET A 341 -14.24 -10.74 3.09
CA MET A 341 -14.72 -9.38 3.00
C MET A 341 -15.83 -9.23 1.97
N GLY A 342 -16.91 -8.57 2.35
CA GLY A 342 -18.00 -8.17 1.46
C GLY A 342 -18.15 -6.65 1.42
N ILE A 343 -18.12 -6.04 0.22
CA ILE A 343 -18.27 -4.61 0.01
C ILE A 343 -19.50 -4.34 -0.84
N ALA A 344 -20.30 -3.33 -0.48
CA ALA A 344 -21.35 -2.78 -1.31
C ALA A 344 -21.16 -1.27 -1.46
N SER A 345 -21.30 -0.77 -2.69
CA SER A 345 -21.18 0.66 -3.01
C SER A 345 -22.36 1.13 -3.85
N TYR A 346 -22.81 2.35 -3.59
CA TYR A 346 -23.82 3.04 -4.40
C TYR A 346 -23.35 4.45 -4.73
N GLU A 347 -23.32 4.78 -6.00
CA GLU A 347 -22.96 6.11 -6.50
C GLU A 347 -24.16 6.77 -7.18
N HIS A 348 -24.39 8.07 -6.92
CA HIS A 348 -25.39 8.89 -7.57
C HIS A 348 -24.80 10.19 -8.10
N THR A 349 -24.88 10.42 -9.42
CA THR A 349 -24.50 11.66 -10.07
C THR A 349 -25.70 12.60 -10.11
N PHE A 350 -25.77 13.62 -9.26
CA PHE A 350 -26.86 14.61 -9.27
C PHE A 350 -26.82 15.48 -10.52
N SER A 351 -25.62 15.94 -10.87
CA SER A 351 -25.37 16.81 -12.02
C SER A 351 -23.89 16.72 -12.41
N SER A 352 -23.52 17.42 -13.50
CA SER A 352 -22.10 17.59 -13.87
C SER A 352 -21.26 18.39 -12.86
N ALA A 353 -21.85 18.81 -11.75
CA ALA A 353 -21.20 19.56 -10.69
C ALA A 353 -21.39 18.93 -9.31
N ALA A 354 -22.07 17.78 -9.20
CA ALA A 354 -22.27 17.15 -7.90
C ALA A 354 -22.46 15.64 -8.04
N VAL A 355 -21.75 14.91 -7.26
CA VAL A 355 -21.83 13.45 -7.18
C VAL A 355 -21.74 13.00 -5.74
N ALA A 356 -22.20 11.80 -5.52
CA ALA A 356 -22.40 11.22 -4.22
C ALA A 356 -22.21 9.72 -4.25
N ASP A 357 -21.55 9.14 -3.25
CA ASP A 357 -21.27 7.72 -3.13
C ASP A 357 -21.47 7.27 -1.67
N PHE A 358 -21.94 6.05 -1.46
CA PHE A 358 -22.08 5.38 -0.17
C PHE A 358 -21.44 4.00 -0.25
N ARG A 359 -20.63 3.64 0.76
CA ARG A 359 -19.96 2.35 0.84
C ARG A 359 -20.17 1.72 2.18
N THR A 360 -20.28 0.41 2.17
CA THR A 360 -20.30 -0.40 3.37
C THR A 360 -19.45 -1.65 3.16
N MET A 361 -18.84 -2.12 4.23
CA MET A 361 -18.06 -3.35 4.25
C MET A 361 -18.41 -4.14 5.49
N VAL A 362 -18.44 -5.45 5.36
CA VAL A 362 -18.34 -6.40 6.45
C VAL A 362 -17.14 -7.28 6.18
N ARG A 363 -16.25 -7.39 7.17
CA ARG A 363 -15.02 -8.19 7.08
C ARG A 363 -14.87 -9.06 8.32
N ASP A 364 -14.63 -10.34 8.13
CA ASP A 364 -14.24 -11.29 9.15
C ASP A 364 -12.77 -11.67 8.92
N ASN A 365 -11.96 -11.61 9.95
CA ASN A 365 -10.56 -12.01 9.89
C ASN A 365 -10.21 -12.90 11.10
N ALA A 366 -9.51 -13.99 10.83
CA ALA A 366 -9.01 -14.92 11.84
C ALA A 366 -7.51 -15.12 11.64
N ILE A 367 -6.74 -14.96 12.72
CA ILE A 367 -5.29 -15.12 12.75
C ILE A 367 -4.96 -16.19 13.76
N GLY A 368 -4.21 -17.20 13.33
CA GLY A 368 -3.71 -18.29 14.16
C GLY A 368 -2.19 -18.31 14.22
N PHE A 369 -1.64 -18.66 15.39
CA PHE A 369 -0.23 -18.98 15.58
C PHE A 369 -0.14 -20.21 16.49
N ASN A 370 0.70 -21.18 16.14
CA ASN A 370 0.87 -22.41 16.87
C ASN A 370 2.34 -22.82 16.90
N SER A 371 2.85 -23.08 18.10
CA SER A 371 4.15 -23.72 18.34
C SER A 371 3.97 -25.20 18.66
N ASN A 372 5.00 -26.01 18.41
CA ASN A 372 5.09 -27.36 18.94
C ASN A 372 5.82 -27.40 20.28
N ALA A 373 5.75 -28.55 20.96
CA ALA A 373 6.38 -28.76 22.28
C ALA A 373 7.93 -28.73 22.28
N ASN A 374 8.57 -28.59 21.13
CA ASN A 374 10.01 -28.42 20.99
C ASN A 374 10.40 -26.95 20.87
N SER A 375 9.43 -26.04 20.91
CA SER A 375 9.70 -24.59 20.86
C SER A 375 10.33 -24.13 22.16
N ASP A 376 11.41 -23.40 22.04
CA ASP A 376 12.25 -22.88 23.14
C ASP A 376 12.43 -21.35 22.96
N PRO A 377 12.30 -20.55 23.99
CA PRO A 377 12.04 -20.91 25.40
C PRO A 377 10.57 -21.06 25.77
N ILE A 378 9.65 -20.95 24.80
CA ILE A 378 8.21 -20.88 25.05
C ILE A 378 7.40 -21.53 23.93
N GLU A 379 6.42 -22.35 24.32
CA GLU A 379 5.39 -22.85 23.42
C GLU A 379 4.21 -21.87 23.46
N VAL A 380 3.77 -21.37 22.31
CA VAL A 380 2.70 -20.37 22.22
C VAL A 380 1.56 -20.87 21.31
N PHE A 381 0.35 -20.60 21.75
CA PHE A 381 -0.87 -20.70 20.95
C PHE A 381 -1.59 -19.37 20.96
N GLN A 382 -1.88 -18.84 19.77
CA GLN A 382 -2.71 -17.66 19.59
C GLN A 382 -3.82 -17.96 18.58
N GLN A 383 -5.01 -17.46 18.88
CA GLN A 383 -6.12 -17.43 17.92
C GLN A 383 -6.90 -16.14 18.14
N ASN A 384 -6.65 -15.18 17.29
CA ASN A 384 -7.31 -13.88 17.31
C ASN A 384 -8.35 -13.82 16.19
N PHE A 385 -9.46 -13.20 16.47
CA PHE A 385 -10.54 -12.98 15.51
C PHE A 385 -11.06 -11.55 15.64
N PHE A 386 -11.35 -10.92 14.51
CA PHE A 386 -12.15 -9.69 14.53
C PHE A 386 -13.18 -9.68 13.42
N ARG A 387 -14.32 -9.04 13.71
CA ARG A 387 -15.32 -8.63 12.72
C ARG A 387 -15.33 -7.13 12.63
N GLU A 388 -15.29 -6.61 11.42
CA GLU A 388 -15.33 -5.19 11.12
C GLU A 388 -16.58 -4.86 10.30
N GLU A 389 -17.30 -3.83 10.72
CA GLU A 389 -18.45 -3.26 10.03
C GLU A 389 -18.13 -1.80 9.70
N TYR A 390 -17.84 -1.51 8.45
CA TYR A 390 -17.43 -0.19 7.98
C TYR A 390 -18.53 0.49 7.17
N PHE A 391 -18.75 1.77 7.43
CA PHE A 391 -19.66 2.63 6.68
C PHE A 391 -18.98 3.94 6.35
N LYS A 392 -19.09 4.39 5.12
CA LYS A 392 -18.59 5.68 4.67
C LYS A 392 -19.62 6.38 3.80
N GLY A 393 -19.79 7.70 4.00
CA GLY A 393 -20.62 8.58 3.22
C GLY A 393 -19.92 9.89 2.85
N THR A 394 -19.75 10.30 1.54
CA THR A 394 -19.23 11.62 1.13
C THR A 394 -19.99 12.25 -0.03
N ALA A 395 -19.93 13.59 -0.16
CA ALA A 395 -20.39 14.36 -1.31
C ALA A 395 -19.26 15.22 -1.88
N THR A 396 -19.11 15.23 -3.19
CA THR A 396 -18.25 16.19 -3.91
C THR A 396 -19.13 17.15 -4.71
N ILE A 397 -18.85 18.44 -4.56
CA ILE A 397 -19.59 19.53 -5.19
C ILE A 397 -18.59 20.50 -5.80
N ASP A 398 -18.60 20.61 -7.12
CA ASP A 398 -17.84 21.62 -7.85
C ASP A 398 -18.65 22.93 -7.96
N ARG A 399 -18.02 24.03 -7.60
CA ARG A 399 -18.54 25.38 -7.77
C ARG A 399 -17.53 26.27 -8.51
N GLY A 400 -17.06 25.78 -9.61
CA GLY A 400 -16.16 26.47 -10.54
C GLY A 400 -14.72 26.54 -10.08
N ARG A 401 -14.39 27.31 -9.05
CA ARG A 401 -13.02 27.40 -8.50
C ARG A 401 -12.80 26.53 -7.28
N SER A 402 -13.85 26.16 -6.61
CA SER A 402 -13.87 25.39 -5.36
C SER A 402 -14.52 24.06 -5.60
N GLU A 403 -13.82 22.99 -5.24
CA GLU A 403 -14.36 21.64 -5.16
C GLU A 403 -14.42 21.22 -3.68
N TRP A 404 -15.63 21.19 -3.16
CA TRP A 404 -15.92 20.78 -1.80
C TRP A 404 -16.13 19.27 -1.72
N LYS A 405 -15.50 18.64 -0.74
CA LYS A 405 -15.76 17.26 -0.37
C LYS A 405 -16.07 17.19 1.13
N VAL A 406 -17.19 16.61 1.47
CA VAL A 406 -17.61 16.42 2.86
C VAL A 406 -17.99 14.97 3.08
N GLY A 407 -17.78 14.44 4.26
CA GLY A 407 -18.16 13.06 4.53
C GLY A 407 -18.06 12.63 5.98
N PHE A 408 -18.48 11.39 6.20
CA PHE A 408 -18.42 10.71 7.49
C PHE A 408 -17.95 9.27 7.30
N GLU A 409 -17.39 8.70 8.36
CA GLU A 409 -17.03 7.29 8.46
C GLU A 409 -17.45 6.76 9.82
N SER A 410 -17.83 5.49 9.88
CA SER A 410 -18.00 4.72 11.10
C SER A 410 -17.40 3.34 10.88
N ASP A 411 -16.50 2.96 11.74
CA ASP A 411 -15.83 1.68 11.77
C ASP A 411 -16.10 1.03 13.13
N ASN A 412 -16.70 -0.15 13.12
CA ASN A 412 -17.08 -0.87 14.32
C ASN A 412 -16.40 -2.23 14.26
N LEU A 413 -15.48 -2.46 15.20
CA LEU A 413 -14.77 -3.74 15.30
C LEU A 413 -15.22 -4.50 16.54
N PHE A 414 -15.24 -5.83 16.42
CA PHE A 414 -15.45 -6.75 17.53
C PHE A 414 -14.22 -7.64 17.63
N LEU A 415 -13.33 -7.30 18.55
CA LEU A 415 -12.07 -7.99 18.78
C LEU A 415 -12.29 -9.19 19.72
N ASN A 416 -11.65 -10.30 19.41
CA ASN A 416 -11.52 -11.46 20.28
C ASN A 416 -10.06 -11.91 20.28
N GLU A 417 -9.42 -11.97 21.45
CA GLU A 417 -8.07 -12.45 21.65
C GLU A 417 -8.08 -13.68 22.53
N ASN A 418 -7.48 -14.78 22.06
CA ASN A 418 -7.27 -16.02 22.77
C ASN A 418 -5.79 -16.38 22.68
N PHE A 419 -5.11 -16.28 23.80
CA PHE A 419 -3.66 -16.47 23.89
C PHE A 419 -3.33 -17.45 25.02
N ARG A 420 -2.40 -18.36 24.77
CA ARG A 420 -1.87 -19.30 25.78
C ARG A 420 -0.40 -19.49 25.56
N TYR A 421 0.34 -19.71 26.65
CA TYR A 421 1.69 -20.19 26.56
C TYR A 421 2.00 -21.26 27.60
N HIS A 422 3.06 -22.03 27.30
CA HIS A 422 3.77 -22.90 28.21
C HIS A 422 5.27 -22.61 28.14
N ILE A 423 5.91 -22.27 29.27
CA ILE A 423 7.34 -21.99 29.33
C ILE A 423 8.08 -23.34 29.29
N THR A 424 8.97 -23.50 28.31
CA THR A 424 9.79 -24.71 28.11
C THR A 424 11.19 -24.56 28.72
N ASP A 425 11.73 -23.33 28.76
CA ASP A 425 12.96 -22.98 29.49
C ASP A 425 12.69 -21.81 30.47
N ASP A 426 12.55 -22.14 31.77
CA ASP A 426 12.25 -21.15 32.81
C ASP A 426 13.43 -20.25 33.16
N THR A 427 14.64 -20.54 32.71
CA THR A 427 15.85 -19.76 33.00
C THR A 427 15.85 -18.39 32.27
N GLN A 428 15.07 -18.26 31.24
CA GLN A 428 14.96 -17.03 30.40
C GLN A 428 13.85 -16.08 30.87
N PHE A 429 13.06 -16.49 31.87
CA PHE A 429 11.93 -15.70 32.37
C PHE A 429 12.08 -15.30 33.84
N ASN A 430 11.18 -14.42 34.30
CA ASN A 430 11.07 -14.10 35.72
C ASN A 430 10.83 -15.39 36.50
N PRO A 431 11.60 -15.66 37.60
CA PRO A 431 11.40 -16.84 38.45
C PRO A 431 9.97 -17.01 39.02
N ASN A 432 9.16 -15.97 38.99
CA ASN A 432 7.77 -16.01 39.44
C ASN A 432 6.77 -16.07 38.25
N ALA A 433 7.24 -16.17 37.03
CA ALA A 433 6.36 -16.34 35.85
C ALA A 433 5.60 -17.67 35.98
N PRO A 434 4.30 -17.69 35.72
CA PRO A 434 3.55 -18.95 35.65
C PRO A 434 4.05 -19.78 34.45
N ILE A 435 4.31 -21.06 34.67
CA ILE A 435 4.73 -21.98 33.61
C ILE A 435 3.66 -22.09 32.53
N ASP A 436 2.39 -22.10 32.96
CA ASP A 436 1.23 -22.11 32.06
C ASP A 436 0.42 -20.82 32.22
N PHE A 437 0.05 -20.21 31.14
CA PHE A 437 -0.77 -18.99 31.11
C PHE A 437 -1.87 -19.10 30.07
N SER A 438 -3.00 -18.51 30.33
CA SER A 438 -4.09 -18.37 29.37
C SER A 438 -4.82 -17.03 29.52
N PHE A 439 -5.17 -16.44 28.41
CA PHE A 439 -5.91 -15.19 28.32
C PHE A 439 -7.00 -15.32 27.27
N LEU A 440 -8.21 -14.87 27.61
CA LEU A 440 -9.32 -14.77 26.69
C LEU A 440 -10.06 -13.48 26.97
N ALA A 441 -10.12 -12.62 25.98
CA ALA A 441 -10.86 -11.36 26.07
C ALA A 441 -11.57 -11.06 24.75
N ASN A 442 -12.68 -10.31 24.86
CA ASN A 442 -13.34 -9.74 23.69
C ASN A 442 -13.84 -8.33 24.02
N ARG A 443 -13.77 -7.45 23.03
CA ARG A 443 -14.14 -6.05 23.21
C ARG A 443 -14.59 -5.43 21.89
N PRO A 444 -15.67 -4.59 21.90
CA PRO A 444 -15.99 -3.75 20.76
C PRO A 444 -15.03 -2.56 20.69
N ASP A 445 -14.64 -2.18 19.49
CA ASP A 445 -14.03 -0.92 19.15
C ASP A 445 -15.01 -0.07 18.34
N LEU A 446 -14.97 1.24 18.52
CA LEU A 446 -15.80 2.20 17.80
C LEU A 446 -14.92 3.35 17.32
N GLU A 447 -14.75 3.45 16.03
CA GLU A 447 -14.06 4.57 15.40
C GLU A 447 -15.03 5.36 14.52
N GLN A 448 -15.10 6.67 14.72
CA GLN A 448 -15.99 7.56 13.97
C GLN A 448 -15.22 8.77 13.46
N SER A 449 -15.56 9.22 12.27
CA SER A 449 -14.89 10.38 11.69
C SER A 449 -15.86 11.25 10.90
N LEU A 450 -15.60 12.56 10.93
CA LEU A 450 -16.25 13.56 10.08
C LEU A 450 -15.15 14.37 9.39
N PHE A 451 -15.33 14.67 8.12
CA PHE A 451 -14.37 15.50 7.40
C PHE A 451 -15.02 16.46 6.42
N VAL A 452 -14.30 17.55 6.17
CA VAL A 452 -14.62 18.53 5.13
C VAL A 452 -13.31 19.00 4.52
N GLN A 453 -13.27 19.12 3.21
CA GLN A 453 -12.15 19.69 2.48
C GLN A 453 -12.64 20.54 1.30
N ASP A 454 -11.84 21.56 0.94
CA ASP A 454 -12.03 22.38 -0.24
C ASP A 454 -10.73 22.42 -1.04
N GLN A 455 -10.81 22.11 -2.32
CA GLN A 455 -9.74 22.36 -3.27
C GLN A 455 -10.08 23.60 -4.09
N ILE A 456 -9.31 24.67 -3.90
CA ILE A 456 -9.51 25.96 -4.57
C ILE A 456 -8.48 26.12 -5.68
N ARG A 457 -8.93 26.28 -6.92
CA ARG A 457 -8.09 26.51 -8.11
C ARG A 457 -8.20 27.97 -8.56
N PHE A 458 -7.11 28.67 -8.56
CA PHE A 458 -7.07 30.06 -9.01
C PHE A 458 -5.86 30.33 -9.89
N LYS A 459 -6.08 30.48 -11.20
CA LYS A 459 -5.02 30.59 -12.21
C LYS A 459 -4.07 29.37 -12.11
N ASN A 460 -2.83 29.63 -11.71
CA ASN A 460 -1.78 28.62 -11.54
C ASN A 460 -1.55 28.26 -10.06
N TRP A 461 -2.48 28.57 -9.18
CA TRP A 461 -2.43 28.21 -7.77
C TRP A 461 -3.51 27.20 -7.46
N THR A 462 -3.15 26.19 -6.68
CA THR A 462 -4.07 25.26 -6.06
C THR A 462 -3.87 25.28 -4.56
N VAL A 463 -4.95 25.41 -3.82
CA VAL A 463 -4.98 25.40 -2.34
C VAL A 463 -5.92 24.30 -1.90
N ASN A 464 -5.44 23.36 -1.11
CA ASN A 464 -6.23 22.35 -0.44
C ASN A 464 -6.32 22.71 1.05
N ALA A 465 -7.52 22.83 1.58
CA ALA A 465 -7.77 23.06 3.00
C ALA A 465 -8.77 22.02 3.51
N GLY A 466 -8.43 21.32 4.58
CA GLY A 466 -9.24 20.25 5.13
C GLY A 466 -9.28 20.27 6.65
N LEU A 467 -10.35 19.75 7.20
CA LEU A 467 -10.53 19.50 8.62
C LEU A 467 -11.15 18.13 8.79
N ARG A 468 -10.56 17.33 9.65
CA ARG A 468 -11.07 16.03 10.04
C ARG A 468 -11.22 15.98 11.55
N TRP A 469 -12.30 15.39 12.02
CA TRP A 469 -12.53 14.99 13.41
C TRP A 469 -12.55 13.48 13.47
N ASP A 470 -11.77 12.89 14.39
CA ASP A 470 -11.72 11.48 14.68
C ASP A 470 -12.10 11.21 16.13
N HIS A 471 -12.84 10.13 16.36
CA HIS A 471 -13.19 9.58 17.66
C HIS A 471 -12.79 8.10 17.70
N TYR A 472 -12.10 7.71 18.75
CA TYR A 472 -11.62 6.35 19.02
C TYR A 472 -12.09 5.88 20.39
N GLN A 473 -12.67 4.69 20.47
CA GLN A 473 -13.17 4.12 21.71
C GLN A 473 -12.97 2.60 21.75
N LEU A 474 -11.80 2.15 22.18
CA LEU A 474 -11.50 0.75 22.50
C LEU A 474 -11.06 0.64 23.96
N LEU A 475 -9.79 0.81 24.26
CA LEU A 475 -9.25 0.84 25.64
C LEU A 475 -9.45 2.19 26.30
N LEU A 476 -9.33 3.23 25.52
CA LEU A 476 -9.43 4.63 25.88
C LEU A 476 -10.51 5.30 25.03
N ASN A 477 -11.05 6.41 25.53
CA ASN A 477 -11.89 7.28 24.73
C ASN A 477 -11.07 8.53 24.38
N ARG A 478 -10.77 8.71 23.09
CA ARG A 478 -9.98 9.83 22.57
C ARG A 478 -10.65 10.47 21.38
N GLN A 479 -10.40 11.77 21.21
CA GLN A 479 -10.88 12.53 20.07
C GLN A 479 -9.77 13.45 19.58
N ALA A 480 -9.68 13.63 18.27
CA ALA A 480 -8.74 14.54 17.63
C ALA A 480 -9.43 15.43 16.61
N VAL A 481 -8.86 16.59 16.37
CA VAL A 481 -9.24 17.49 15.27
C VAL A 481 -7.99 17.79 14.47
N ASP A 482 -7.99 17.39 13.22
CA ASP A 482 -6.82 17.32 12.36
C ASP A 482 -6.95 18.29 11.19
N PRO A 483 -6.47 19.54 11.32
CA PRO A 483 -6.37 20.47 10.20
C PRO A 483 -5.30 20.02 9.21
N ARG A 484 -5.61 20.18 7.93
CA ARG A 484 -4.71 19.91 6.81
C ARG A 484 -4.72 21.09 5.85
N PHE A 485 -3.54 21.43 5.36
CA PHE A 485 -3.38 22.53 4.44
C PHE A 485 -2.28 22.22 3.44
N ALA A 486 -2.56 22.41 2.16
CA ALA A 486 -1.54 22.29 1.13
C ALA A 486 -1.74 23.38 0.09
N VAL A 487 -0.63 23.85 -0.48
CA VAL A 487 -0.64 24.86 -1.53
C VAL A 487 0.39 24.52 -2.60
N SER A 488 0.00 24.66 -3.84
CA SER A 488 0.93 24.53 -4.96
C SER A 488 0.83 25.72 -5.91
N ARG A 489 1.93 25.94 -6.65
CA ARG A 489 1.98 26.91 -7.74
C ARG A 489 2.64 26.29 -8.96
N TYR A 490 1.90 26.29 -10.04
CA TYR A 490 2.40 25.88 -11.35
C TYR A 490 3.01 27.06 -12.12
N PHE A 491 4.18 26.85 -12.71
CA PHE A 491 4.88 27.77 -13.59
C PHE A 491 4.95 27.17 -15.02
N PRO A 492 3.95 27.42 -15.88
CA PRO A 492 3.84 26.76 -17.18
C PRO A 492 5.07 26.94 -18.07
N SER A 493 5.64 28.15 -18.14
CA SER A 493 6.83 28.44 -18.95
C SER A 493 8.09 27.70 -18.50
N ALA A 494 8.11 27.26 -17.24
CA ALA A 494 9.22 26.52 -16.66
C ALA A 494 8.92 25.01 -16.58
N GLY A 495 7.66 24.55 -16.82
CA GLY A 495 7.26 23.17 -16.54
C GLY A 495 7.56 22.78 -15.09
N LEU A 496 7.21 23.64 -14.13
CA LEU A 496 7.57 23.52 -12.72
C LEU A 496 6.34 23.72 -11.84
N VAL A 497 6.10 22.77 -10.91
CA VAL A 497 5.21 22.94 -9.76
C VAL A 497 6.06 23.03 -8.50
N VAL A 498 5.73 23.97 -7.61
CA VAL A 498 6.31 24.04 -6.26
C VAL A 498 5.16 23.91 -5.27
N HIS A 499 5.33 23.11 -4.23
CA HIS A 499 4.29 22.89 -3.23
C HIS A 499 4.83 22.94 -1.80
N PHE A 500 3.89 23.20 -0.87
CA PHE A 500 4.08 23.10 0.55
C PHE A 500 2.83 22.44 1.14
N SER A 501 3.00 21.55 2.12
CA SER A 501 1.89 20.95 2.87
C SER A 501 2.16 20.92 4.37
N TYR A 502 1.08 20.97 5.13
CA TYR A 502 0.99 20.72 6.56
C TYR A 502 -0.18 19.80 6.83
N ASP A 503 0.09 18.66 7.46
CA ASP A 503 -0.90 17.68 7.86
C ASP A 503 -0.79 17.44 9.37
N ARG A 504 -1.86 17.70 10.14
CA ARG A 504 -2.04 17.12 11.45
C ARG A 504 -2.77 15.79 11.25
N VAL A 505 -2.31 14.75 11.93
CA VAL A 505 -2.81 13.39 11.75
C VAL A 505 -2.87 12.66 13.10
N PHE A 506 -3.89 11.82 13.22
CA PHE A 506 -4.17 10.98 14.36
C PHE A 506 -4.11 9.52 13.94
N GLN A 507 -3.47 8.66 14.73
CA GLN A 507 -3.36 7.23 14.48
C GLN A 507 -3.86 6.45 15.68
N THR A 508 -4.79 5.53 15.44
CA THR A 508 -5.24 4.56 16.45
C THR A 508 -4.17 3.50 16.68
N PRO A 509 -4.07 2.94 17.89
CA PRO A 509 -3.12 1.87 18.18
C PRO A 509 -3.37 0.63 17.31
N SER A 510 -2.33 -0.17 17.11
CA SER A 510 -2.48 -1.52 16.59
C SER A 510 -3.36 -2.34 17.51
N PHE A 511 -4.29 -3.14 16.99
CA PHE A 511 -5.11 -4.02 17.81
C PHE A 511 -4.60 -5.46 17.91
N GLU A 512 -3.50 -5.78 17.28
CA GLU A 512 -2.85 -7.07 17.51
C GLU A 512 -2.40 -7.19 18.98
N ASN A 513 -2.96 -8.15 19.69
CA ASN A 513 -2.70 -8.40 21.10
C ASN A 513 -2.88 -7.20 22.04
N ILE A 514 -3.66 -6.19 21.64
CA ILE A 514 -3.84 -4.96 22.40
C ILE A 514 -4.58 -5.17 23.72
N LEU A 515 -5.52 -6.11 23.77
CA LEU A 515 -6.26 -6.43 25.00
C LEU A 515 -5.36 -7.13 25.99
N LEU A 516 -4.54 -8.08 25.53
CA LEU A 516 -3.56 -8.79 26.34
C LEU A 516 -2.50 -7.84 26.88
N SER A 517 -1.87 -7.02 26.03
CA SER A 517 -0.80 -6.09 26.39
C SER A 517 -1.25 -5.02 27.39
N SER A 518 -2.54 -4.72 27.41
CA SER A 518 -3.13 -3.69 28.29
C SER A 518 -3.74 -4.26 29.58
N SER A 519 -3.81 -5.58 29.73
CA SER A 519 -4.59 -6.22 30.81
C SER A 519 -3.87 -6.32 32.16
N GLY A 520 -2.57 -6.12 32.22
CA GLY A 520 -1.77 -6.44 33.41
C GLY A 520 -1.67 -7.93 33.76
N ALA A 521 -2.40 -8.80 33.06
CA ALA A 521 -2.36 -10.25 33.27
C ALA A 521 -0.99 -10.84 32.93
N PHE A 522 -0.30 -10.22 31.98
CA PHE A 522 1.03 -10.60 31.52
C PHE A 522 2.18 -10.08 32.40
N ALA A 523 1.86 -9.30 33.45
CA ALA A 523 2.85 -8.64 34.32
C ALA A 523 3.86 -9.60 35.00
N SER A 524 3.53 -10.87 35.10
CA SER A 524 4.39 -11.87 35.74
C SER A 524 5.48 -12.43 34.82
N ILE A 525 5.38 -12.31 33.51
CA ILE A 525 6.36 -12.88 32.58
C ILE A 525 7.67 -12.08 32.55
N SER A 526 7.60 -10.77 32.76
CA SER A 526 8.76 -9.88 32.80
C SER A 526 8.79 -9.08 34.08
N GLN A 527 10.01 -8.78 34.61
CA GLN A 527 10.18 -7.90 35.75
C GLN A 527 9.88 -6.42 35.46
N ASN A 528 9.82 -6.06 34.20
CA ASN A 528 9.78 -4.68 33.69
C ASN A 528 8.44 -4.27 33.11
N PHE A 529 7.41 -5.05 33.36
CA PHE A 529 6.07 -4.83 32.83
C PHE A 529 5.46 -3.49 33.25
N LEU A 530 5.05 -2.70 32.27
CA LEU A 530 4.31 -1.46 32.47
C LEU A 530 2.91 -1.61 31.83
N PRO A 531 1.86 -1.96 32.61
CA PRO A 531 0.52 -2.21 32.06
C PRO A 531 -0.21 -0.89 31.78
N LEU A 532 0.27 -0.11 30.86
CA LEU A 532 -0.39 1.11 30.42
C LEU A 532 -1.10 0.87 29.10
N PRO A 533 -2.35 1.31 28.93
CA PRO A 533 -3.00 1.25 27.64
C PRO A 533 -2.24 2.10 26.63
N VAL A 534 -2.09 1.59 25.42
CA VAL A 534 -1.45 2.34 24.34
C VAL A 534 -2.33 3.53 23.95
N GLU A 535 -1.77 4.73 24.02
CA GLU A 535 -2.43 5.96 23.58
C GLU A 535 -2.33 6.09 22.06
N PRO A 536 -3.36 6.64 21.39
CA PRO A 536 -3.24 7.02 19.99
C PRO A 536 -2.06 7.98 19.74
N SER A 537 -1.41 7.81 18.60
CA SER A 537 -0.34 8.69 18.17
C SER A 537 -0.87 9.96 17.52
N GLU A 538 -0.21 11.09 17.73
CA GLU A 538 -0.52 12.37 17.09
C GLU A 538 0.69 12.94 16.38
N GLY A 539 0.57 13.29 15.10
CA GLY A 539 1.66 13.82 14.30
C GLY A 539 1.40 15.19 13.70
N ASN A 540 2.44 16.02 13.61
CA ASN A 540 2.47 17.24 12.82
C ASN A 540 3.51 17.07 11.72
N TYR A 541 3.08 17.08 10.46
CA TYR A 541 3.89 16.80 9.28
C TYR A 541 4.01 18.05 8.43
N TYR A 542 5.20 18.32 8.00
CA TYR A 542 5.56 19.45 7.14
C TYR A 542 6.31 18.93 5.93
N GLU A 543 5.95 19.43 4.75
CA GLU A 543 6.67 19.13 3.52
C GLU A 543 6.78 20.36 2.65
N ALA A 544 7.92 20.50 1.97
CA ALA A 544 8.11 21.42 0.86
C ALA A 544 8.78 20.68 -0.30
N GLY A 545 8.24 20.83 -1.50
CA GLY A 545 8.75 20.10 -2.65
C GLY A 545 8.52 20.79 -3.98
N LEU A 546 9.02 20.13 -5.01
CA LEU A 546 8.89 20.59 -6.39
C LEU A 546 8.78 19.39 -7.35
N THR A 547 8.04 19.62 -8.43
CA THR A 547 8.00 18.75 -9.63
C THR A 547 8.46 19.54 -10.83
N LYS A 548 9.46 19.05 -11.55
CA LYS A 548 10.06 19.72 -12.72
C LYS A 548 10.10 18.77 -13.93
N ILE A 549 9.64 19.25 -15.07
CA ILE A 549 9.79 18.58 -16.35
C ILE A 549 10.98 19.17 -17.13
N PHE A 550 11.80 18.30 -17.70
CA PHE A 550 12.90 18.63 -18.59
C PHE A 550 12.59 18.14 -20.00
N ASP A 551 12.57 19.06 -20.96
CA ASP A 551 12.35 18.80 -22.39
C ASP A 551 11.13 17.90 -22.71
N GLY A 552 10.11 17.91 -21.85
CA GLY A 552 8.91 17.05 -22.03
C GLY A 552 9.18 15.54 -21.97
N LYS A 553 10.28 15.08 -21.39
CA LYS A 553 10.74 13.68 -21.43
C LYS A 553 11.10 13.12 -20.09
N LEU A 554 11.59 13.96 -19.20
CA LEU A 554 12.08 13.56 -17.89
C LEU A 554 11.37 14.38 -16.82
N LYS A 555 10.84 13.69 -15.82
CA LYS A 555 10.19 14.31 -14.66
C LYS A 555 11.09 14.12 -13.43
N LEU A 556 11.33 15.19 -12.70
CA LEU A 556 11.98 15.17 -11.39
C LEU A 556 10.97 15.62 -10.35
N ASP A 557 10.75 14.79 -9.35
CA ASP A 557 10.10 15.13 -8.09
C ASP A 557 11.16 15.20 -7.00
N ALA A 558 11.15 16.24 -6.16
CA ALA A 558 12.05 16.36 -5.03
C ALA A 558 11.34 17.06 -3.87
N ASN A 559 11.56 16.60 -2.64
CA ASN A 559 10.96 17.17 -1.46
C ASN A 559 11.88 17.07 -0.23
N TYR A 560 11.56 17.89 0.77
CA TYR A 560 12.07 17.81 2.14
C TYR A 560 10.88 17.71 3.09
N PHE A 561 10.94 16.77 4.04
CA PHE A 561 9.88 16.55 5.01
C PHE A 561 10.39 16.58 6.45
N ARG A 562 9.48 16.89 7.38
CA ARG A 562 9.70 16.79 8.82
C ARG A 562 8.43 16.34 9.52
N ARG A 563 8.53 15.33 10.38
CA ARG A 563 7.46 14.75 11.19
C ARG A 563 7.79 14.91 12.68
N LEU A 564 6.83 15.37 13.46
CA LEU A 564 6.90 15.50 14.90
C LEU A 564 5.76 14.67 15.47
N VAL A 565 6.06 13.58 16.14
CA VAL A 565 5.07 12.61 16.61
C VAL A 565 5.09 12.54 18.12
N ALA A 566 3.92 12.59 18.74
CA ALA A 566 3.70 12.29 20.14
C ALA A 566 3.06 10.91 20.26
N ASN A 567 3.34 10.19 21.34
CA ASN A 567 2.94 8.79 21.56
C ASN A 567 3.31 7.94 20.33
N TYR A 568 4.59 7.99 19.97
CA TYR A 568 5.10 7.29 18.80
C TYR A 568 4.90 5.78 18.95
N ALA A 569 4.06 5.22 18.10
CA ALA A 569 3.76 3.80 18.11
C ALA A 569 4.94 2.99 17.56
N ASP A 570 5.17 1.84 18.16
CA ASP A 570 6.13 0.82 17.79
C ASP A 570 5.60 -0.54 18.24
N ASP A 571 6.31 -1.63 18.03
CA ASP A 571 5.94 -2.94 18.53
C ASP A 571 7.10 -3.64 19.26
N ASN A 572 6.79 -4.70 19.96
CA ASN A 572 7.73 -5.57 20.63
C ASN A 572 7.29 -7.03 20.42
N LEU A 573 8.25 -7.92 20.23
CA LEU A 573 7.99 -9.35 20.03
C LEU A 573 8.04 -10.11 21.36
N ILE A 574 7.30 -11.22 21.44
CA ILE A 574 7.58 -12.25 22.44
C ILE A 574 8.79 -13.05 21.97
N GLU A 575 9.68 -13.32 22.90
CA GLU A 575 10.89 -14.14 22.76
C GLU A 575 10.79 -15.22 21.67
N ASP A 576 11.60 -15.07 20.64
CA ASP A 576 11.74 -16.03 19.52
C ASP A 576 10.43 -16.46 18.86
N THR A 577 9.44 -15.58 18.83
CA THR A 577 8.16 -15.78 18.14
C THR A 577 7.85 -14.62 17.18
N ASP A 578 6.96 -14.84 16.21
CA ASP A 578 6.45 -13.79 15.31
C ASP A 578 5.20 -13.09 15.92
N ILE A 579 5.08 -13.08 17.24
CA ILE A 579 3.94 -12.48 17.94
C ILE A 579 4.33 -11.12 18.49
N SER A 580 3.73 -10.07 17.95
CA SER A 580 3.99 -8.69 18.34
C SER A 580 2.95 -8.14 19.31
N PHE A 581 3.37 -7.13 20.07
CA PHE A 581 2.57 -6.35 21.00
C PHE A 581 2.80 -4.87 20.75
N PRO A 582 1.74 -4.07 20.68
CA PRO A 582 1.90 -2.64 20.48
C PRO A 582 2.53 -1.98 21.72
N ILE A 583 3.50 -1.12 21.46
CA ILE A 583 4.10 -0.21 22.44
C ILE A 583 4.02 1.23 21.94
N ALA A 584 4.29 2.18 22.82
CA ALA A 584 4.39 3.58 22.44
C ALA A 584 5.51 4.28 23.21
N PHE A 585 6.29 5.10 22.51
CA PHE A 585 7.29 5.99 23.08
C PHE A 585 6.74 7.41 23.23
N ARG A 586 7.33 8.19 24.14
CA ARG A 586 6.88 9.56 24.40
C ARG A 586 6.76 10.42 23.15
N LYS A 587 7.74 10.36 22.25
CA LYS A 587 7.76 11.12 20.99
C LYS A 587 8.79 10.60 20.01
N ALA A 588 8.59 10.92 18.73
CA ALA A 588 9.62 10.79 17.70
C ALA A 588 9.76 12.07 16.87
N VAL A 589 10.94 12.25 16.28
CA VAL A 589 11.25 13.30 15.30
C VAL A 589 11.91 12.63 14.10
N ILE A 590 11.24 12.71 12.96
CA ILE A 590 11.70 12.11 11.72
C ILE A 590 11.81 13.21 10.67
N TYR A 591 12.89 13.26 9.91
CA TYR A 591 13.07 14.22 8.82
C TYR A 591 13.94 13.65 7.72
N GLY A 592 13.77 14.19 6.51
CA GLY A 592 14.53 13.69 5.37
C GLY A 592 14.30 14.45 4.09
N ALA A 593 14.95 13.98 3.05
CA ALA A 593 14.81 14.49 1.70
C ALA A 593 14.65 13.33 0.72
N GLU A 594 13.81 13.52 -0.27
CA GLU A 594 13.50 12.53 -1.28
C GLU A 594 13.65 13.11 -2.67
N ALA A 595 14.01 12.28 -3.63
CA ALA A 595 14.00 12.63 -5.04
C ALA A 595 13.63 11.43 -5.90
N LYS A 596 12.86 11.67 -6.96
CA LYS A 596 12.53 10.67 -7.98
C LYS A 596 12.71 11.26 -9.36
N ILE A 597 13.38 10.54 -10.21
CA ILE A 597 13.50 10.84 -11.63
C ILE A 597 12.72 9.77 -12.39
N ASP A 598 11.69 10.19 -13.13
CA ASP A 598 10.92 9.33 -14.02
C ASP A 598 11.28 9.63 -15.48
N LEU A 599 11.50 8.57 -16.24
CA LEU A 599 11.70 8.56 -17.68
C LEU A 599 10.63 7.66 -18.31
N PRO A 600 9.44 8.18 -18.65
CA PRO A 600 8.32 7.34 -19.12
C PRO A 600 8.60 6.65 -20.47
N ASP A 601 9.04 7.41 -21.45
CA ASP A 601 9.47 6.90 -22.77
C ASP A 601 10.41 7.91 -23.47
N TRP A 602 11.67 7.52 -23.64
CA TRP A 602 12.63 8.29 -24.40
C TRP A 602 13.53 7.40 -25.25
N ARG A 603 13.36 7.45 -26.57
CA ARG A 603 14.18 6.67 -27.51
C ARG A 603 14.24 5.17 -27.17
N ARG A 604 13.11 4.56 -26.79
CA ARG A 604 12.97 3.17 -26.35
C ARG A 604 13.47 2.89 -24.91
N PHE A 605 13.92 3.90 -24.17
CA PHE A 605 14.21 3.77 -22.74
C PHE A 605 13.00 4.22 -21.94
N SER A 606 12.69 3.47 -20.90
CA SER A 606 11.75 3.86 -19.84
C SER A 606 12.27 3.40 -18.49
N GLY A 607 11.92 4.11 -17.43
CA GLY A 607 12.38 3.72 -16.10
C GLY A 607 12.31 4.84 -15.08
N PHE A 608 12.85 4.57 -13.91
CA PHE A 608 12.92 5.53 -12.83
C PHE A 608 14.16 5.29 -11.96
N VAL A 609 14.52 6.32 -11.19
CA VAL A 609 15.44 6.22 -10.06
C VAL A 609 14.82 7.01 -8.91
N SER A 610 14.65 6.38 -7.75
CA SER A 610 14.23 7.01 -6.50
C SER A 610 15.39 7.03 -5.51
N TYR A 611 15.47 8.10 -4.72
CA TYR A 611 16.43 8.29 -3.66
C TYR A 611 15.72 8.84 -2.42
N SER A 612 16.07 8.33 -1.25
CA SER A 612 15.60 8.86 0.03
C SER A 612 16.74 8.98 1.01
N TYR A 613 16.73 10.05 1.77
CA TYR A 613 17.55 10.26 2.95
C TYR A 613 16.63 10.46 4.14
N THR A 614 16.72 9.59 5.16
CA THR A 614 15.86 9.63 6.35
C THR A 614 16.68 9.59 7.62
N VAL A 615 16.26 10.36 8.61
CA VAL A 615 16.79 10.39 9.96
C VAL A 615 15.62 10.28 10.93
N GLY A 616 15.58 9.23 11.73
CA GLY A 616 14.58 8.99 12.78
C GLY A 616 15.21 8.94 14.15
N GLN A 617 14.55 9.56 15.12
CA GLN A 617 14.91 9.52 16.54
C GLN A 617 13.65 9.40 17.38
N ALA A 618 13.65 8.46 18.34
CA ALA A 618 12.61 8.30 19.34
C ALA A 618 13.13 8.61 20.75
N TRP A 619 12.24 8.95 21.66
CA TRP A 619 12.55 9.35 23.03
C TRP A 619 11.77 8.57 24.05
N TYR A 620 12.47 8.06 25.08
CA TYR A 620 11.87 7.50 26.29
C TYR A 620 11.07 8.55 27.08
N PRO A 621 10.21 8.14 28.05
CA PRO A 621 9.91 6.77 28.40
C PRO A 621 8.93 6.09 27.42
N VAL A 622 8.78 4.77 27.56
CA VAL A 622 7.61 4.04 27.04
C VAL A 622 6.37 4.60 27.72
N THR A 623 5.34 4.93 26.93
CA THR A 623 4.10 5.57 27.41
C THR A 623 2.88 4.65 27.36
N GLY A 624 3.03 3.44 26.82
CA GLY A 624 1.96 2.45 26.75
C GLY A 624 2.41 1.13 26.16
N GLY A 625 1.63 0.08 26.40
CA GLY A 625 1.85 -1.26 25.84
C GLY A 625 2.68 -2.19 26.73
N LEU A 626 3.12 -3.27 26.13
CA LEU A 626 3.94 -4.30 26.78
C LEU A 626 5.39 -4.15 26.31
N PHE A 627 6.28 -3.86 27.26
CA PHE A 627 7.71 -3.84 27.03
C PHE A 627 8.36 -4.98 27.82
N LEU A 628 9.03 -5.89 27.14
CA LEU A 628 9.60 -7.10 27.72
C LEU A 628 11.12 -7.01 27.98
N GLY A 629 11.82 -6.02 27.40
CA GLY A 629 13.26 -5.85 27.51
C GLY A 629 13.74 -5.36 28.90
N ASP A 630 14.86 -5.88 29.36
CA ASP A 630 15.49 -5.52 30.62
C ASP A 630 16.04 -4.09 30.64
N ASP A 631 16.40 -3.54 29.52
CA ASP A 631 17.07 -2.26 29.35
C ASP A 631 16.17 -1.03 29.56
N ALA A 632 14.84 -1.16 29.44
CA ALA A 632 13.91 -0.06 29.66
C ALA A 632 14.01 0.60 31.03
N GLN A 633 14.44 -0.14 32.09
CA GLN A 633 14.62 0.39 33.45
C GLN A 633 15.88 1.23 33.61
N GLY A 634 16.93 0.95 32.85
CA GLY A 634 18.23 1.60 32.94
C GLY A 634 18.32 2.95 32.23
N LEU A 635 17.42 3.26 31.34
CA LEU A 635 17.52 4.42 30.44
C LEU A 635 16.89 5.68 31.08
N PRO A 636 17.64 6.82 31.14
CA PRO A 636 17.07 8.07 31.63
C PRO A 636 15.87 8.53 30.77
N PRO A 637 14.83 9.14 31.38
CA PRO A 637 13.66 9.63 30.61
C PRO A 637 13.97 10.70 29.56
N SER A 638 15.18 11.23 29.55
CA SER A 638 15.67 12.19 28.55
C SER A 638 16.47 11.54 27.43
N SER A 639 16.78 10.24 27.52
CA SER A 639 17.54 9.55 26.48
C SER A 639 16.70 9.43 25.21
N HIS A 640 17.39 9.42 24.11
CA HIS A 640 16.87 9.17 22.79
C HIS A 640 17.73 8.13 22.10
N PHE A 641 17.13 7.42 21.18
CA PHE A 641 17.77 6.40 20.38
C PHE A 641 17.45 6.62 18.91
N HIS A 642 18.17 5.99 18.02
CA HIS A 642 17.79 5.92 16.62
C HIS A 642 16.55 5.04 16.51
N ASP A 643 15.56 5.53 15.81
CA ASP A 643 14.42 4.74 15.39
C ASP A 643 14.89 3.51 14.59
N SER A 644 14.26 2.36 14.76
CA SER A 644 14.59 1.10 14.07
C SER A 644 14.64 1.31 12.56
N GLN A 645 13.79 2.16 12.01
CA GLN A 645 13.72 2.51 10.59
C GLN A 645 14.63 3.68 10.18
N ASP A 646 15.63 4.08 10.98
CA ASP A 646 16.59 5.14 10.64
C ASP A 646 17.58 4.71 9.55
N GLN A 647 17.05 4.42 8.35
CA GLN A 647 17.87 4.09 7.17
C GLN A 647 18.32 5.35 6.44
N ARG A 648 19.60 5.68 6.54
CA ARG A 648 20.14 6.97 6.08
C ARG A 648 20.04 7.20 4.59
N ASN A 649 20.25 6.22 3.76
CA ASN A 649 20.16 6.38 2.31
C ASN A 649 19.57 5.11 1.69
N THR A 650 18.61 5.31 0.83
CA THR A 650 18.06 4.26 -0.02
C THR A 650 18.05 4.72 -1.47
N VAL A 651 18.41 3.83 -2.38
CA VAL A 651 18.29 4.04 -3.83
C VAL A 651 17.55 2.86 -4.43
N ARG A 652 16.53 3.12 -5.22
CA ARG A 652 15.84 2.14 -6.04
C ARG A 652 15.84 2.63 -7.47
N GLY A 653 16.14 1.79 -8.42
CA GLY A 653 16.10 2.18 -9.82
C GLY A 653 15.82 1.02 -10.74
N ARG A 654 15.12 1.29 -11.83
CA ARG A 654 14.87 0.35 -12.90
C ARG A 654 14.92 1.07 -14.23
N LEU A 655 15.71 0.57 -15.15
CA LEU A 655 15.81 1.07 -16.51
C LEU A 655 15.49 -0.06 -17.49
N ARG A 656 14.49 0.14 -18.32
CA ARG A 656 14.06 -0.78 -19.37
C ARG A 656 14.45 -0.22 -20.75
N TYR A 657 14.88 -1.10 -21.64
CA TYR A 657 15.19 -0.80 -23.03
C TYR A 657 14.40 -1.73 -23.97
N GLN A 658 13.63 -1.14 -24.87
CA GLN A 658 12.88 -1.86 -25.90
C GLN A 658 13.83 -2.21 -27.08
N LEU A 659 14.36 -3.42 -27.09
CA LEU A 659 15.27 -3.90 -28.15
C LEU A 659 14.60 -3.99 -29.51
N MET A 660 13.40 -4.60 -29.55
CA MET A 660 12.55 -4.80 -30.72
C MET A 660 11.08 -4.58 -30.30
N PRO A 661 10.12 -4.42 -31.23
CA PRO A 661 8.71 -4.19 -30.86
C PRO A 661 8.12 -5.22 -29.88
N ARG A 662 8.66 -6.44 -29.86
CA ARG A 662 8.18 -7.55 -29.01
C ARG A 662 9.19 -8.02 -27.96
N LEU A 663 10.39 -7.43 -27.88
CA LEU A 663 11.47 -7.87 -26.99
C LEU A 663 12.04 -6.68 -26.24
N TRP A 664 12.11 -6.79 -24.91
CA TRP A 664 12.73 -5.80 -24.06
C TRP A 664 13.67 -6.43 -23.02
N VAL A 665 14.57 -5.63 -22.52
CA VAL A 665 15.43 -5.96 -21.38
C VAL A 665 15.35 -4.84 -20.35
N ALA A 666 15.59 -5.17 -19.08
CA ALA A 666 15.68 -4.18 -18.01
C ALA A 666 16.78 -4.52 -17.02
N SER A 667 17.33 -3.50 -16.39
CA SER A 667 18.22 -3.64 -15.23
C SER A 667 17.64 -2.85 -14.07
N GLY A 668 17.76 -3.40 -12.86
CA GLY A 668 17.38 -2.75 -11.62
C GLY A 668 18.56 -2.64 -10.67
N ILE A 669 18.55 -1.63 -9.83
CA ILE A 669 19.50 -1.44 -8.73
C ILE A 669 18.76 -1.18 -7.43
N GLN A 670 19.32 -1.71 -6.34
CA GLN A 670 18.87 -1.44 -4.99
C GLN A 670 20.10 -1.19 -4.12
N TYR A 671 20.07 -0.09 -3.35
CA TYR A 671 21.12 0.26 -2.42
C TYR A 671 20.51 0.75 -1.11
N ASP A 672 20.99 0.22 0.01
CA ASP A 672 20.53 0.52 1.35
C ASP A 672 21.75 0.66 2.28
N THR A 673 21.77 1.70 3.13
CA THR A 673 22.90 1.93 4.06
C THR A 673 22.82 1.11 5.33
N GLY A 674 21.88 0.20 5.45
CA GLY A 674 21.65 -0.62 6.63
C GLY A 674 20.95 0.12 7.77
N LEU A 675 20.09 -0.60 8.46
CA LEU A 675 19.36 -0.15 9.65
C LEU A 675 20.26 -0.08 10.89
N PRO A 676 19.93 0.68 11.93
CA PRO A 676 20.51 0.52 13.25
C PRO A 676 20.11 -0.84 13.82
N PHE A 677 20.86 -1.37 14.76
CA PHE A 677 20.50 -2.56 15.50
C PHE A 677 20.78 -2.36 16.99
N GLU A 678 20.10 -3.11 17.82
CA GLU A 678 20.25 -3.15 19.26
C GLU A 678 20.37 -4.61 19.72
N PHE A 679 21.50 -5.23 19.45
CA PHE A 679 21.77 -6.59 19.92
C PHE A 679 22.24 -6.55 21.37
N GLU A 680 21.53 -7.19 22.27
CA GLU A 680 21.82 -7.17 23.73
C GLU A 680 22.95 -8.11 24.17
N GLY A 681 23.36 -9.02 23.27
CA GLY A 681 24.42 -9.98 23.55
C GLY A 681 25.83 -9.49 23.19
N THR A 682 26.81 -10.32 23.50
CA THR A 682 28.20 -10.13 23.03
C THR A 682 28.31 -10.56 21.56
N GLN A 683 29.32 -10.02 20.85
CA GLN A 683 29.62 -10.47 19.49
C GLN A 683 29.88 -11.99 19.40
N GLN A 684 30.33 -12.61 20.51
CA GLN A 684 30.55 -14.05 20.56
C GLN A 684 29.25 -14.84 20.63
N GLN A 685 28.25 -14.33 21.32
CA GLN A 685 26.90 -14.90 21.36
C GLN A 685 26.26 -14.77 19.97
N ALA A 686 26.24 -13.57 19.40
CA ALA A 686 25.74 -13.35 18.04
C ALA A 686 26.40 -14.26 16.97
N LEU A 687 27.72 -14.51 17.13
CA LEU A 687 28.44 -15.43 16.25
C LEU A 687 27.96 -16.88 16.41
N ALA A 688 27.64 -17.29 17.63
CA ALA A 688 27.15 -18.65 17.90
C ALA A 688 25.71 -18.87 17.39
N GLU A 689 24.87 -17.86 17.44
CA GLU A 689 23.46 -17.89 17.03
C GLU A 689 23.31 -17.76 15.50
N TYR A 690 23.94 -16.73 14.93
CA TYR A 690 23.70 -16.35 13.52
C TYR A 690 24.82 -16.70 12.55
N GLY A 691 25.98 -17.16 13.04
CA GLY A 691 27.11 -17.56 12.22
C GLY A 691 27.93 -16.41 11.65
N GLN A 692 29.14 -16.76 11.13
CA GLN A 692 30.14 -15.78 10.67
C GLN A 692 29.65 -14.93 9.49
N GLN A 693 28.86 -15.49 8.59
CA GLN A 693 28.41 -14.78 7.39
C GLN A 693 27.51 -13.58 7.74
N VAL A 694 26.63 -13.74 8.72
CA VAL A 694 25.76 -12.67 9.22
C VAL A 694 26.61 -11.63 9.97
N ILE A 695 27.51 -12.10 10.87
CA ILE A 695 28.35 -11.21 11.67
C ILE A 695 29.27 -10.34 10.81
N ASP A 696 29.76 -10.84 9.68
CA ASP A 696 30.53 -10.07 8.71
C ASP A 696 29.74 -8.92 8.06
N ARG A 697 28.40 -8.94 8.18
CA ARG A 697 27.51 -7.88 7.71
C ARG A 697 27.18 -6.84 8.79
N ILE A 698 27.65 -7.02 10.03
CA ILE A 698 27.31 -6.17 11.17
C ILE A 698 28.48 -5.28 11.57
N ASN A 699 28.23 -3.98 11.65
CA ASN A 699 29.20 -3.00 12.13
C ASN A 699 28.94 -2.66 13.60
N PHE A 700 29.38 -3.53 14.50
CA PHE A 700 29.24 -3.36 15.95
C PHE A 700 29.78 -2.01 16.46
N ALA A 701 30.81 -1.47 15.85
CA ALA A 701 31.42 -0.20 16.27
C ALA A 701 30.50 1.02 15.96
N ARG A 702 29.61 0.90 14.99
CA ARG A 702 28.67 1.95 14.56
C ARG A 702 27.24 1.67 14.99
N GLY A 703 26.93 0.48 15.54
CA GLY A 703 25.57 0.07 15.86
C GLY A 703 24.68 -0.01 14.62
N ARG A 704 25.21 -0.50 13.49
CA ARG A 704 24.46 -0.58 12.23
C ARG A 704 24.86 -1.78 11.38
N ILE A 705 23.95 -2.23 10.55
CA ILE A 705 24.22 -3.19 9.49
C ILE A 705 25.07 -2.51 8.39
N TYR A 706 25.97 -3.27 7.75
CA TYR A 706 26.73 -2.76 6.60
C TYR A 706 25.84 -2.56 5.38
N PRO A 707 26.14 -1.55 4.52
CA PRO A 707 25.34 -1.28 3.32
C PRO A 707 25.20 -2.48 2.39
N SER A 708 24.03 -2.60 1.77
CA SER A 708 23.72 -3.61 0.76
C SER A 708 23.63 -2.95 -0.63
N PHE A 709 24.15 -3.61 -1.67
CA PHE A 709 24.01 -3.19 -3.04
C PHE A 709 23.66 -4.40 -3.92
N GLN A 710 22.47 -4.37 -4.49
CA GLN A 710 21.96 -5.44 -5.34
C GLN A 710 21.72 -4.95 -6.77
N VAL A 711 21.97 -5.84 -7.71
CA VAL A 711 21.66 -5.65 -9.13
C VAL A 711 20.66 -6.70 -9.57
N ASN A 712 19.61 -6.26 -10.26
CA ASN A 712 18.59 -7.11 -10.84
C ASN A 712 18.57 -6.95 -12.35
N ALA A 713 18.16 -7.99 -13.08
CA ALA A 713 18.00 -7.93 -14.54
C ALA A 713 16.74 -8.67 -14.97
N SER A 714 16.14 -8.21 -16.04
CA SER A 714 14.95 -8.83 -16.63
C SER A 714 15.03 -8.87 -18.14
N ALA A 715 14.39 -9.85 -18.74
CA ALA A 715 14.10 -9.87 -20.17
C ALA A 715 12.66 -10.35 -20.37
N GLY A 716 11.94 -9.70 -21.29
CA GLY A 716 10.58 -10.08 -21.60
C GLY A 716 10.29 -10.01 -23.11
N ALA A 717 9.50 -10.95 -23.58
CA ALA A 717 9.12 -11.06 -24.97
C ALA A 717 7.60 -11.32 -25.12
N ASP A 718 6.96 -10.59 -26.04
CA ASP A 718 5.61 -10.92 -26.51
C ASP A 718 5.71 -12.07 -27.51
N VAL A 719 5.61 -13.31 -27.00
CA VAL A 719 5.83 -14.55 -27.76
C VAL A 719 4.69 -14.88 -28.72
N TYR A 720 3.50 -14.39 -28.41
CA TYR A 720 2.33 -14.46 -29.27
C TYR A 720 1.54 -13.16 -29.20
N GLN A 721 1.06 -12.67 -30.32
CA GLN A 721 0.21 -11.49 -30.41
C GLN A 721 -0.72 -11.60 -31.63
N SER A 722 -2.02 -11.52 -31.37
CA SER A 722 -3.10 -11.37 -32.32
C SER A 722 -3.97 -10.16 -31.95
N ASP A 723 -5.06 -9.92 -32.67
CA ASP A 723 -5.99 -8.83 -32.39
C ASP A 723 -6.70 -8.96 -31.03
N HIS A 724 -6.81 -10.18 -30.49
CA HIS A 724 -7.55 -10.49 -29.26
C HIS A 724 -6.74 -11.19 -28.17
N VAL A 725 -5.55 -11.67 -28.50
CA VAL A 725 -4.73 -12.44 -27.53
C VAL A 725 -3.29 -11.99 -27.59
N LYS A 726 -2.74 -11.70 -26.40
CA LYS A 726 -1.34 -11.36 -26.23
C LYS A 726 -0.73 -12.25 -25.16
N THR A 727 0.33 -12.99 -25.51
CA THR A 727 1.07 -13.81 -24.54
C THR A 727 2.48 -13.28 -24.39
N ARG A 728 2.87 -12.97 -23.17
CA ARG A 728 4.19 -12.48 -22.79
C ARG A 728 4.91 -13.52 -21.93
N PHE A 729 6.16 -13.74 -22.23
CA PHE A 729 7.09 -14.47 -21.38
C PHE A 729 8.10 -13.50 -20.77
N GLN A 730 8.40 -13.65 -19.49
CA GLN A 730 9.38 -12.85 -18.76
C GLN A 730 10.29 -13.74 -17.93
N ILE A 731 11.56 -13.39 -17.85
CA ILE A 731 12.54 -13.96 -16.94
C ILE A 731 13.17 -12.85 -16.13
N ASP A 732 13.27 -13.05 -14.83
CA ASP A 732 13.88 -12.12 -13.87
C ASP A 732 15.01 -12.81 -13.13
N GLY A 733 16.15 -12.15 -13.02
CA GLY A 733 17.24 -12.50 -12.12
C GLY A 733 17.33 -11.43 -11.03
N GLN A 734 17.26 -11.82 -9.78
CA GLN A 734 17.32 -10.94 -8.64
C GLN A 734 18.58 -11.18 -7.82
N ASN A 735 19.05 -10.13 -7.14
CA ASN A 735 20.28 -10.15 -6.37
C ASN A 735 21.45 -10.83 -7.13
N LEU A 736 21.68 -10.43 -8.40
CA LEU A 736 22.73 -11.01 -9.25
C LEU A 736 24.14 -10.79 -8.68
N THR A 737 24.29 -9.80 -7.80
CA THR A 737 25.49 -9.53 -7.02
C THR A 737 25.75 -10.55 -5.92
N ASP A 738 24.75 -11.36 -5.57
CA ASP A 738 24.79 -12.40 -4.53
C ASP A 738 25.25 -11.88 -3.17
N VAL A 739 24.81 -10.67 -2.84
CA VAL A 739 25.10 -10.04 -1.55
C VAL A 739 24.20 -10.65 -0.48
N LEU A 740 24.79 -11.11 0.63
CA LEU A 740 24.00 -11.41 1.82
C LEU A 740 23.41 -10.10 2.36
N ASP A 741 22.13 -9.93 2.21
CA ASP A 741 21.40 -8.74 2.63
C ASP A 741 20.80 -8.98 4.01
N VAL A 742 21.50 -8.58 5.05
CA VAL A 742 20.92 -8.53 6.40
C VAL A 742 20.07 -7.26 6.44
N ILE A 743 18.76 -7.43 6.47
CA ILE A 743 17.78 -6.35 6.51
C ILE A 743 17.71 -5.81 7.92
N ASP A 744 17.58 -6.73 8.89
CA ASP A 744 17.43 -6.45 10.30
C ASP A 744 18.30 -7.37 11.16
N PHE A 745 18.72 -6.94 12.35
CA PHE A 745 19.63 -7.72 13.20
C PHE A 745 19.39 -7.45 14.68
N GLY A 746 18.76 -8.41 15.36
CA GLY A 746 18.70 -8.49 16.83
C GLY A 746 18.21 -7.22 17.51
N GLY A 747 17.25 -6.52 16.93
CA GLY A 747 16.66 -5.33 17.52
C GLY A 747 15.71 -5.65 18.64
N LEU A 748 15.51 -4.68 19.54
CA LEU A 748 14.50 -4.75 20.61
C LEU A 748 13.08 -4.92 20.04
N PHE A 749 12.86 -4.48 18.80
CA PHE A 749 11.55 -4.33 18.20
C PHE A 749 11.35 -5.19 16.96
N SER A 750 12.41 -5.77 16.43
CA SER A 750 12.37 -6.63 15.25
C SER A 750 13.41 -7.74 15.38
N GLY A 751 13.04 -8.93 14.98
CA GLY A 751 13.94 -10.08 14.98
C GLY A 751 15.02 -9.97 13.89
N ASN A 752 15.86 -11.01 13.74
CA ASN A 752 16.81 -11.08 12.63
C ASN A 752 16.09 -11.39 11.32
N ALA A 753 16.44 -10.69 10.23
CA ALA A 753 15.83 -10.87 8.92
C ALA A 753 16.88 -10.78 7.81
N ILE A 754 16.92 -11.81 6.96
CA ILE A 754 17.83 -11.88 5.82
C ILE A 754 17.04 -11.84 4.52
N GLY A 755 17.43 -10.97 3.62
CA GLY A 755 16.87 -10.89 2.28
C GLY A 755 17.21 -12.12 1.42
N PRO A 756 16.43 -12.37 0.35
CA PRO A 756 16.65 -13.54 -0.50
C PRO A 756 18.02 -13.51 -1.18
N SER A 757 18.67 -14.65 -1.24
CA SER A 757 19.89 -14.86 -2.03
C SER A 757 19.59 -14.72 -3.52
N ARG A 758 20.62 -14.86 -4.37
CA ARG A 758 20.44 -14.83 -5.84
C ARG A 758 19.34 -15.78 -6.28
N SER A 759 18.37 -15.25 -7.03
CA SER A 759 17.21 -16.01 -7.47
C SER A 759 16.84 -15.74 -8.92
N VAL A 760 16.13 -16.68 -9.51
CA VAL A 760 15.57 -16.58 -10.86
C VAL A 760 14.08 -16.87 -10.80
N ALA A 761 13.29 -16.04 -11.48
CA ALA A 761 11.85 -16.24 -11.62
C ALA A 761 11.45 -16.19 -13.11
N LEU A 762 10.43 -16.98 -13.45
CA LEU A 762 9.82 -17.05 -14.77
C LEU A 762 8.35 -16.67 -14.64
N ARG A 763 7.84 -15.95 -15.63
CA ARG A 763 6.44 -15.56 -15.68
C ARG A 763 5.91 -15.65 -17.10
N LEU A 764 4.75 -16.29 -17.28
CA LEU A 764 4.00 -16.35 -18.51
C LEU A 764 2.63 -15.70 -18.29
N THR A 765 2.33 -14.62 -19.01
CA THR A 765 1.08 -13.91 -18.91
C THR A 765 0.35 -13.91 -20.25
N THR A 766 -0.91 -14.31 -20.26
CA THR A 766 -1.77 -14.25 -21.45
C THR A 766 -2.98 -13.36 -21.17
N ILE A 767 -3.17 -12.35 -21.99
CA ILE A 767 -4.30 -11.40 -21.96
C ILE A 767 -5.19 -11.68 -23.18
N PHE A 768 -6.51 -11.69 -22.99
CA PHE A 768 -7.49 -12.00 -24.05
C PHE A 768 -8.80 -11.23 -23.91
#